data_8cfcd2c12a054e1e4bfc59c4a668ee49
#
_entry.id   8cfcd2c12a054e1e4bfc59c4a668ee49
#
_cell.length_a   1.000
_cell.length_b   1.000
_cell.length_c   1.000
_cell.angle_alpha   90.00
_cell.angle_beta   90.00
_cell.angle_gamma   90.00
#
_symmetry.space_group_name_H-M   'P 1'
#
loop_
_entity.id
_entity.type
_entity.pdbx_description
1 polymer ?
#
loop_
_entity_poly.entity_id
_entity_poly.type
_entity_poly.pdbx_seq_one_letter_code
_entity_poly.pdbx_strand_id
1 'polypeptide(L)'
;MAERSYDFQQRLLQVHRPNRRAEKPLGEGQIEITSRWRIVAPGDGGLLDRTAADLQDYFKVSMGVELQITPETGADHVIFYEIDPALGKAESYRVAVSETAVRLIGTDPRAAAQASYLLEDLCNFEEAPYLSLAFHDRSPIFRCRMVHSGYAEDQFPDEYLRAIAHCGINSILVFVCDVDRSPTHSFSFNDLIARANAVGLDVYAYSYLKSRIHPDEEGAEAFYDGLYGKLFRACPGFRGVILVGESVEFPSKDPHTTGRLRLDNIGPDGQKIIKDKPSPGWYPCYDYPQWLDVVKRVIRRERPDADIVFWTYNWGYQPEKERLALIEHLPTDISLQVTFEMFEDGLRQGVPSRSVDYTITFPDPGKYFISEAHAAKRRSIPLYAMTNAAGTTWDVGVVPYIPTPGLWLRRFEKMRTYHEICGLCGSMDGHHYGCTPSMITDLSKAYFTENDPDGEKILERILQRDWGSENLEAAKEAFALFDAGVYDLVVENKDQYGPLRIGPAYPLVLFEDEKIQLPCVPGSHHGGNLICLPHYKYRNALRDPAERAQLDGGIRALGVCAERMLKGAAILRGLLSTLPQAKRDEAARIVGIGEFIGRTFLTTHHVKRWYKEKMALVYNEGDRTAHLAELRRIAEAEIANARATLPLVDFDSRLGFEPSMDYMGHRQNIEWKIGVMRRILDEELAQPEK
;
A
#
# COMPACT_ATOMS: atom_id res chain seq x y z
N MET A 1 -7.01 -6.57 -25.92
CA MET A 1 -8.46 -6.63 -25.59
C MET A 1 -8.63 -5.74 -24.35
N ALA A 2 -9.71 -4.98 -24.26
CA ALA A 2 -9.93 -4.16 -23.07
C ALA A 2 -10.20 -5.06 -21.86
N GLU A 3 -9.54 -4.77 -20.71
CA GLU A 3 -9.82 -5.45 -19.45
C GLU A 3 -11.15 -4.95 -18.88
N ARG A 4 -11.94 -5.87 -18.34
CA ARG A 4 -13.13 -5.58 -17.54
C ARG A 4 -12.74 -5.45 -16.07
N SER A 5 -13.64 -4.94 -15.25
CA SER A 5 -13.48 -4.93 -13.79
C SER A 5 -13.06 -6.31 -13.29
N TYR A 6 -12.06 -6.34 -12.41
CA TYR A 6 -11.45 -7.54 -11.81
C TYR A 6 -10.62 -8.44 -12.76
N ASP A 7 -10.52 -8.16 -14.06
CA ASP A 7 -9.68 -8.98 -14.96
C ASP A 7 -8.20 -9.00 -14.56
N PHE A 8 -7.73 -7.98 -13.81
CA PHE A 8 -6.37 -7.96 -13.25
C PHE A 8 -6.09 -9.18 -12.35
N GLN A 9 -7.10 -9.77 -11.71
CA GLN A 9 -6.93 -10.93 -10.86
C GLN A 9 -6.37 -12.14 -11.62
N GLN A 10 -6.65 -12.24 -12.93
CA GLN A 10 -6.05 -13.29 -13.77
C GLN A 10 -4.53 -13.16 -13.90
N ARG A 11 -4.01 -11.92 -13.77
CA ARG A 11 -2.55 -11.69 -13.79
C ARG A 11 -1.87 -12.11 -12.49
N LEU A 12 -2.62 -12.16 -11.37
CA LEU A 12 -2.10 -12.63 -10.08
C LEU A 12 -1.82 -14.13 -10.08
N LEU A 13 -2.37 -14.87 -11.06
CA LEU A 13 -2.12 -16.30 -11.24
C LEU A 13 -0.80 -16.57 -11.99
N GLN A 14 -0.07 -15.54 -12.42
CA GLN A 14 1.22 -15.66 -13.11
C GLN A 14 2.34 -15.15 -12.21
N VAL A 15 3.04 -16.04 -11.52
CA VAL A 15 4.19 -15.68 -10.68
C VAL A 15 5.38 -15.27 -11.54
N HIS A 16 5.71 -16.09 -12.55
CA HIS A 16 6.88 -15.89 -13.39
C HIS A 16 6.51 -15.41 -14.79
N ARG A 17 7.39 -14.60 -15.40
CA ARG A 17 7.21 -14.03 -16.73
C ARG A 17 8.50 -14.15 -17.52
N PRO A 18 8.45 -14.28 -18.88
CA PRO A 18 9.65 -14.29 -19.72
C PRO A 18 10.51 -13.05 -19.48
N ASN A 19 11.78 -13.24 -19.18
CA ASN A 19 12.73 -12.15 -18.91
C ASN A 19 14.08 -12.32 -19.61
N ARG A 20 14.34 -13.48 -20.24
CA ARG A 20 15.61 -13.78 -20.90
C ARG A 20 15.84 -12.89 -22.13
N ARG A 21 17.00 -12.25 -22.20
CA ARG A 21 17.54 -11.61 -23.41
C ARG A 21 18.45 -12.60 -24.12
N ALA A 22 17.98 -13.20 -25.22
CA ALA A 22 18.66 -14.30 -25.92
C ALA A 22 20.06 -13.96 -26.42
N GLU A 23 20.33 -12.69 -26.74
CA GLU A 23 21.61 -12.24 -27.33
C GLU A 23 22.63 -11.76 -26.29
N LYS A 24 22.32 -11.85 -24.99
CA LYS A 24 23.24 -11.40 -23.94
C LYS A 24 24.42 -12.39 -23.84
N PRO A 25 25.68 -11.93 -24.03
CA PRO A 25 26.84 -12.81 -23.89
C PRO A 25 27.12 -13.12 -22.42
N LEU A 26 27.69 -14.29 -22.15
CA LEU A 26 28.22 -14.65 -20.84
C LEU A 26 29.42 -13.76 -20.50
N GLY A 27 29.41 -13.14 -19.30
CA GLY A 27 30.49 -12.29 -18.82
C GLY A 27 31.68 -13.08 -18.25
N GLU A 28 32.82 -12.40 -18.10
CA GLU A 28 33.98 -13.00 -17.41
C GLU A 28 33.64 -13.25 -15.92
N GLY A 29 34.02 -14.42 -15.42
CA GLY A 29 33.73 -14.81 -14.03
C GLY A 29 32.27 -15.15 -13.75
N GLN A 30 31.45 -15.38 -14.78
CA GLN A 30 30.09 -15.85 -14.67
C GLN A 30 29.96 -17.33 -15.09
N ILE A 31 28.98 -18.00 -14.54
CA ILE A 31 28.51 -19.33 -15.00
C ILE A 31 27.15 -19.17 -15.65
N GLU A 32 26.81 -20.10 -16.54
CA GLU A 32 25.47 -20.25 -17.12
C GLU A 32 24.75 -21.46 -16.50
N ILE A 33 23.53 -21.23 -15.98
CA ILE A 33 22.64 -22.32 -15.60
C ILE A 33 21.97 -22.87 -16.87
N THR A 34 22.30 -24.09 -17.20
CA THR A 34 21.78 -24.78 -18.40
C THR A 34 20.94 -26.02 -18.00
N SER A 35 20.34 -26.71 -18.95
CA SER A 35 19.57 -27.95 -18.69
C SER A 35 20.39 -29.11 -18.09
N ARG A 36 21.72 -28.99 -17.97
CA ARG A 36 22.57 -29.94 -17.22
C ARG A 36 22.44 -29.79 -15.71
N TRP A 37 22.06 -28.60 -15.25
CA TRP A 37 21.89 -28.32 -13.83
C TRP A 37 20.64 -28.99 -13.27
N ARG A 38 20.70 -29.34 -12.01
CA ARG A 38 19.59 -30.00 -11.29
C ARG A 38 19.31 -29.24 -10.01
N ILE A 39 18.04 -29.20 -9.60
CA ILE A 39 17.64 -28.67 -8.30
C ILE A 39 17.55 -29.88 -7.34
N VAL A 40 18.25 -29.82 -6.23
CA VAL A 40 18.20 -30.83 -5.18
C VAL A 40 17.23 -30.35 -4.09
N ALA A 41 16.11 -31.04 -3.97
CA ALA A 41 15.08 -30.78 -2.97
C ALA A 41 15.10 -31.82 -1.85
N PRO A 42 14.68 -31.47 -0.60
CA PRO A 42 14.69 -32.41 0.52
C PRO A 42 13.82 -33.66 0.32
N GLY A 43 12.73 -33.56 -0.43
CA GLY A 43 11.80 -34.67 -0.69
C GLY A 43 10.86 -35.01 0.47
N ASP A 44 10.66 -34.05 1.40
CA ASP A 44 9.77 -34.20 2.56
C ASP A 44 8.37 -33.60 2.37
N GLY A 45 8.11 -32.99 1.19
CA GLY A 45 6.85 -32.30 0.86
C GLY A 45 6.67 -30.93 1.54
N GLY A 46 7.72 -30.44 2.21
CA GLY A 46 7.73 -29.18 2.95
C GLY A 46 7.89 -27.92 2.12
N LEU A 47 8.22 -26.83 2.78
CA LEU A 47 8.42 -25.51 2.18
C LEU A 47 9.51 -25.55 1.09
N LEU A 48 10.64 -26.20 1.33
CA LEU A 48 11.76 -26.22 0.38
C LEU A 48 11.46 -27.04 -0.88
N ASP A 49 10.64 -28.09 -0.81
CA ASP A 49 10.21 -28.82 -1.98
C ASP A 49 9.30 -27.97 -2.87
N ARG A 50 8.41 -27.19 -2.26
CA ARG A 50 7.55 -26.25 -2.98
C ARG A 50 8.36 -25.12 -3.61
N THR A 51 9.34 -24.59 -2.87
CA THR A 51 10.26 -23.56 -3.39
C THR A 51 11.12 -24.11 -4.54
N ALA A 52 11.54 -25.39 -4.47
CA ALA A 52 12.28 -26.03 -5.57
C ALA A 52 11.42 -26.19 -6.84
N ALA A 53 10.14 -26.52 -6.68
CA ALA A 53 9.20 -26.57 -7.80
C ALA A 53 8.94 -25.19 -8.40
N ASP A 54 8.85 -24.16 -7.55
CA ASP A 54 8.70 -22.77 -7.97
C ASP A 54 9.94 -22.27 -8.72
N LEU A 55 11.15 -22.55 -8.22
CA LEU A 55 12.42 -22.27 -8.90
C LEU A 55 12.55 -22.99 -10.25
N GLN A 56 12.07 -24.23 -10.35
CA GLN A 56 12.01 -24.96 -11.61
C GLN A 56 11.11 -24.26 -12.63
N ASP A 57 9.93 -23.81 -12.19
CA ASP A 57 8.99 -23.04 -13.03
C ASP A 57 9.59 -21.70 -13.45
N TYR A 58 10.28 -21.00 -12.52
CA TYR A 58 11.01 -19.77 -12.82
C TYR A 58 12.02 -19.96 -13.96
N PHE A 59 12.93 -20.95 -13.86
CA PHE A 59 13.92 -21.17 -14.90
C PHE A 59 13.27 -21.53 -16.24
N LYS A 60 12.21 -22.32 -16.23
CA LYS A 60 11.45 -22.68 -17.43
C LYS A 60 10.78 -21.47 -18.07
N VAL A 61 10.01 -20.69 -17.29
CA VAL A 61 9.19 -19.58 -17.81
C VAL A 61 10.04 -18.35 -18.07
N SER A 62 10.87 -17.95 -17.10
CA SER A 62 11.60 -16.67 -17.17
C SER A 62 12.90 -16.78 -17.97
N MET A 63 13.60 -17.91 -17.87
CA MET A 63 14.91 -18.10 -18.47
C MET A 63 14.93 -19.09 -19.65
N GLY A 64 13.85 -19.81 -19.90
CA GLY A 64 13.77 -20.79 -20.99
C GLY A 64 14.70 -21.99 -20.77
N VAL A 65 14.97 -22.36 -19.51
CA VAL A 65 15.85 -23.48 -19.13
C VAL A 65 15.05 -24.50 -18.35
N GLU A 66 14.98 -25.73 -18.86
CA GLU A 66 14.30 -26.81 -18.14
C GLU A 66 15.28 -27.54 -17.20
N LEU A 67 15.06 -27.37 -15.89
CA LEU A 67 15.82 -28.08 -14.85
C LEU A 67 15.05 -29.28 -14.32
N GLN A 68 15.76 -30.30 -13.85
CA GLN A 68 15.18 -31.46 -13.18
C GLN A 68 15.31 -31.31 -11.66
N ILE A 69 14.27 -31.68 -10.92
CA ILE A 69 14.33 -31.83 -9.47
C ILE A 69 14.73 -33.26 -9.12
N THR A 70 15.68 -33.44 -8.21
CA THR A 70 16.18 -34.74 -7.76
C THR A 70 16.46 -34.69 -6.23
N PRO A 71 16.29 -35.79 -5.50
CA PRO A 71 16.75 -35.90 -4.13
C PRO A 71 18.27 -36.22 -4.02
N GLU A 72 18.95 -36.54 -5.11
CA GLU A 72 20.34 -36.97 -5.10
C GLU A 72 21.33 -35.79 -5.09
N THR A 73 22.25 -35.78 -4.14
CA THR A 73 23.27 -34.71 -3.96
C THR A 73 24.59 -34.98 -4.67
N GLY A 74 24.79 -36.15 -5.29
CA GLY A 74 26.06 -36.61 -5.86
C GLY A 74 26.37 -36.18 -7.29
N ALA A 75 25.60 -35.25 -7.89
CA ALA A 75 25.82 -34.77 -9.24
C ALA A 75 26.64 -33.47 -9.28
N ASP A 76 27.44 -33.25 -10.31
CA ASP A 76 27.98 -31.96 -10.69
C ASP A 76 26.87 -31.09 -11.30
N HIS A 77 26.97 -29.76 -11.12
CA HIS A 77 26.00 -28.77 -11.60
C HIS A 77 24.65 -28.86 -10.87
N VAL A 78 24.68 -28.54 -9.56
CA VAL A 78 23.53 -28.62 -8.66
C VAL A 78 23.20 -27.27 -8.03
N ILE A 79 21.90 -27.03 -7.86
CA ILE A 79 21.33 -25.98 -7.02
C ILE A 79 20.72 -26.70 -5.82
N PHE A 80 21.14 -26.41 -4.60
CA PHE A 80 20.63 -27.12 -3.42
C PHE A 80 20.45 -26.23 -2.20
N TYR A 81 19.51 -26.61 -1.35
CA TYR A 81 19.17 -25.92 -0.13
C TYR A 81 20.01 -26.44 1.05
N GLU A 82 20.42 -25.51 1.91
CA GLU A 82 21.19 -25.80 3.12
C GLU A 82 20.67 -24.96 4.29
N ILE A 83 20.55 -25.58 5.46
CA ILE A 83 20.19 -24.87 6.69
C ILE A 83 21.44 -24.76 7.54
N ASP A 84 21.87 -23.51 7.76
CA ASP A 84 23.00 -23.18 8.64
C ASP A 84 22.59 -22.09 9.66
N PRO A 85 22.16 -22.48 10.87
CA PRO A 85 21.79 -21.53 11.91
C PRO A 85 22.93 -20.58 12.34
N ALA A 86 24.19 -20.91 12.01
CA ALA A 86 25.35 -20.09 12.32
C ALA A 86 25.65 -19.01 11.26
N LEU A 87 24.94 -18.99 10.13
CA LEU A 87 25.13 -18.04 9.04
C LEU A 87 24.99 -16.57 9.47
N GLY A 88 24.09 -16.29 10.43
CA GLY A 88 23.85 -14.92 10.90
C GLY A 88 22.69 -14.84 11.89
N LYS A 89 22.05 -13.65 11.96
CA LYS A 89 20.81 -13.47 12.73
C LYS A 89 19.64 -14.20 12.03
N ALA A 90 18.52 -14.35 12.73
CA ALA A 90 17.32 -14.98 12.21
C ALA A 90 16.93 -14.44 10.82
N GLU A 91 16.49 -15.33 9.95
CA GLU A 91 16.13 -15.07 8.55
C GLU A 91 17.30 -14.57 7.66
N SER A 92 18.57 -14.68 8.09
CA SER A 92 19.71 -14.42 7.20
C SER A 92 19.87 -15.52 6.17
N TYR A 93 20.26 -15.16 4.95
CA TYR A 93 20.43 -16.10 3.84
C TYR A 93 21.58 -15.72 2.91
N ARG A 94 22.06 -16.69 2.14
CA ARG A 94 23.17 -16.56 1.21
C ARG A 94 22.92 -17.37 -0.05
N VAL A 95 23.20 -16.78 -1.19
CA VAL A 95 23.43 -17.50 -2.45
C VAL A 95 24.94 -17.62 -2.67
N ALA A 96 25.48 -18.84 -2.64
CA ALA A 96 26.91 -19.09 -2.83
C ALA A 96 27.11 -19.79 -4.18
N VAL A 97 27.74 -19.10 -5.13
CA VAL A 97 27.91 -19.56 -6.51
C VAL A 97 29.34 -20.06 -6.73
N SER A 98 29.48 -21.28 -7.22
CA SER A 98 30.73 -21.89 -7.71
C SER A 98 30.55 -22.42 -9.13
N GLU A 99 31.60 -22.90 -9.77
CA GLU A 99 31.55 -23.43 -11.15
C GLU A 99 30.59 -24.60 -11.33
N THR A 100 30.38 -25.39 -10.28
CA THR A 100 29.58 -26.65 -10.34
C THR A 100 28.43 -26.70 -9.34
N ALA A 101 28.28 -25.70 -8.46
CA ALA A 101 27.23 -25.70 -7.47
C ALA A 101 26.74 -24.29 -7.13
N VAL A 102 25.43 -24.15 -6.93
CA VAL A 102 24.79 -23.00 -6.30
C VAL A 102 24.17 -23.47 -5.00
N ARG A 103 24.63 -22.93 -3.88
CA ARG A 103 24.13 -23.25 -2.53
C ARG A 103 23.17 -22.15 -2.09
N LEU A 104 21.96 -22.53 -1.72
CA LEU A 104 20.90 -21.68 -1.19
C LEU A 104 20.85 -21.90 0.32
N ILE A 105 21.60 -21.08 1.05
CA ILE A 105 21.85 -21.26 2.48
C ILE A 105 20.96 -20.31 3.27
N GLY A 106 20.25 -20.82 4.27
CA GLY A 106 19.44 -20.01 5.19
C GLY A 106 19.63 -20.41 6.64
N THR A 107 19.40 -19.49 7.58
CA THR A 107 19.39 -19.80 9.02
C THR A 107 18.24 -20.74 9.40
N ASP A 108 17.23 -20.82 8.59
CA ASP A 108 16.04 -21.66 8.72
C ASP A 108 15.43 -21.93 7.33
N PRO A 109 14.41 -22.80 7.19
CA PRO A 109 13.81 -23.11 5.89
C PRO A 109 13.21 -21.88 5.17
N ARG A 110 12.64 -20.91 5.89
CA ARG A 110 12.12 -19.68 5.29
C ARG A 110 13.25 -18.84 4.67
N ALA A 111 14.36 -18.71 5.40
CA ALA A 111 15.54 -18.01 4.91
C ALA A 111 16.15 -18.70 3.69
N ALA A 112 16.22 -20.03 3.66
CA ALA A 112 16.69 -20.78 2.51
C ALA A 112 15.76 -20.62 1.29
N ALA A 113 14.44 -20.53 1.49
CA ALA A 113 13.49 -20.17 0.44
C ALA A 113 13.73 -18.74 -0.07
N GLN A 114 14.04 -17.78 0.79
CA GLN A 114 14.42 -16.42 0.36
C GLN A 114 15.73 -16.38 -0.42
N ALA A 115 16.67 -17.29 -0.16
CA ALA A 115 17.86 -17.46 -0.99
C ALA A 115 17.51 -17.91 -2.42
N SER A 116 16.48 -18.75 -2.60
CA SER A 116 15.96 -19.12 -3.92
C SER A 116 15.42 -17.91 -4.69
N TYR A 117 14.61 -17.07 -4.02
CA TYR A 117 14.06 -15.85 -4.64
C TYR A 117 15.16 -14.80 -4.92
N LEU A 118 16.24 -14.78 -4.14
CA LEU A 118 17.41 -13.96 -4.46
C LEU A 118 18.14 -14.50 -5.72
N LEU A 119 18.24 -15.82 -5.89
CA LEU A 119 18.80 -16.41 -7.11
C LEU A 119 18.02 -15.95 -8.35
N GLU A 120 16.70 -15.94 -8.28
CA GLU A 120 15.85 -15.44 -9.35
C GLU A 120 16.09 -13.95 -9.62
N ASP A 121 16.20 -13.10 -8.56
CA ASP A 121 16.51 -11.69 -8.73
C ASP A 121 17.86 -11.48 -9.43
N LEU A 122 18.88 -12.26 -9.07
CA LEU A 122 20.21 -12.18 -9.70
C LEU A 122 20.12 -12.50 -11.20
N CYS A 123 19.42 -13.57 -11.58
CA CYS A 123 19.19 -13.91 -12.98
C CYS A 123 18.31 -12.85 -13.69
N ASN A 124 17.32 -12.28 -12.98
CA ASN A 124 16.46 -11.24 -13.55
C ASN A 124 17.23 -9.94 -13.83
N PHE A 125 18.15 -9.53 -12.96
CA PHE A 125 19.03 -8.38 -13.21
C PHE A 125 19.99 -8.63 -14.36
N GLU A 126 20.45 -9.88 -14.53
CA GLU A 126 21.25 -10.27 -15.68
C GLU A 126 20.42 -10.45 -16.96
N GLU A 127 19.10 -10.53 -16.90
CA GLU A 127 18.21 -10.88 -18.02
C GLU A 127 18.65 -12.19 -18.72
N ALA A 128 19.33 -13.06 -17.98
CA ALA A 128 19.90 -14.32 -18.47
C ALA A 128 20.11 -15.28 -17.27
N PRO A 129 20.18 -16.59 -17.52
CA PRO A 129 20.49 -17.57 -16.47
C PRO A 129 21.98 -17.55 -16.11
N TYR A 130 22.54 -16.37 -15.90
CA TYR A 130 23.96 -16.11 -15.61
C TYR A 130 24.14 -15.68 -14.17
N LEU A 131 25.18 -16.22 -13.54
CA LEU A 131 25.51 -15.92 -12.15
C LEU A 131 27.01 -15.64 -12.00
N SER A 132 27.36 -14.58 -11.31
CA SER A 132 28.75 -14.30 -10.96
C SER A 132 29.25 -15.29 -9.88
N LEU A 133 30.49 -15.75 -10.00
CA LEU A 133 31.17 -16.57 -8.99
C LEU A 133 31.41 -15.74 -7.72
N ALA A 134 30.43 -15.72 -6.83
CA ALA A 134 30.42 -14.87 -5.62
C ALA A 134 29.53 -15.44 -4.51
N PHE A 135 29.63 -14.77 -3.35
CA PHE A 135 28.66 -14.89 -2.25
C PHE A 135 27.75 -13.67 -2.22
N HIS A 136 26.45 -13.91 -2.16
CA HIS A 136 25.44 -12.87 -2.06
C HIS A 136 24.73 -13.01 -0.71
N ASP A 137 25.16 -12.24 0.29
CA ASP A 137 24.62 -12.26 1.63
C ASP A 137 23.44 -11.30 1.80
N ARG A 138 22.42 -11.75 2.52
CA ARG A 138 21.26 -10.94 2.87
C ARG A 138 20.90 -11.17 4.35
N SER A 139 20.47 -10.11 5.01
CA SER A 139 20.08 -10.15 6.42
C SER A 139 18.98 -9.13 6.69
N PRO A 140 17.69 -9.56 6.67
CA PRO A 140 16.57 -8.66 6.89
C PRO A 140 16.70 -7.89 8.22
N ILE A 141 16.51 -6.58 8.18
CA ILE A 141 16.53 -5.75 9.40
C ILE A 141 15.18 -5.79 10.14
N PHE A 142 14.09 -6.09 9.45
CA PHE A 142 12.76 -6.20 10.03
C PHE A 142 12.36 -7.66 10.20
N ARG A 143 11.98 -8.04 11.43
CA ARG A 143 11.48 -9.38 11.75
C ARG A 143 10.07 -9.65 11.21
N CYS A 144 9.26 -8.60 11.08
CA CYS A 144 7.93 -8.66 10.48
C CYS A 144 7.88 -7.72 9.28
N ARG A 145 7.55 -8.26 8.12
CA ARG A 145 7.37 -7.55 6.86
C ARG A 145 6.02 -7.97 6.32
N MET A 146 5.01 -7.11 6.51
CA MET A 146 3.61 -7.47 6.35
C MET A 146 2.94 -6.68 5.23
N VAL A 147 2.10 -7.36 4.48
CA VAL A 147 1.14 -6.72 3.57
C VAL A 147 -0.27 -7.21 3.86
N HIS A 148 -1.27 -6.43 3.44
CA HIS A 148 -2.65 -6.85 3.48
C HIS A 148 -3.38 -6.51 2.18
N SER A 149 -4.52 -7.18 1.95
CA SER A 149 -5.33 -7.00 0.76
C SER A 149 -6.17 -5.72 0.76
N GLY A 150 -6.26 -5.04 1.90
CA GLY A 150 -7.33 -4.09 2.17
C GLY A 150 -8.53 -4.79 2.76
N TYR A 151 -9.67 -4.16 2.71
CA TYR A 151 -10.85 -4.57 3.48
C TYR A 151 -11.66 -5.72 2.84
N ALA A 152 -11.57 -5.89 1.52
CA ALA A 152 -12.54 -6.69 0.76
C ALA A 152 -11.98 -8.01 0.18
N GLU A 153 -10.66 -8.14 0.02
CA GLU A 153 -10.05 -9.24 -0.75
C GLU A 153 -9.11 -10.07 0.13
N ASP A 154 -9.68 -10.91 0.99
CA ASP A 154 -8.91 -11.69 1.96
C ASP A 154 -8.63 -13.13 1.54
N GLN A 155 -9.02 -13.55 0.33
CA GLN A 155 -8.95 -14.96 -0.08
C GLN A 155 -7.63 -15.39 -0.74
N PHE A 156 -6.70 -14.55 -1.00
CA PHE A 156 -5.36 -14.77 -1.56
C PHE A 156 -5.21 -16.09 -2.37
N PRO A 157 -5.17 -16.06 -3.72
CA PRO A 157 -4.79 -17.23 -4.52
C PRO A 157 -3.38 -17.72 -4.18
N ASP A 158 -3.09 -19.02 -4.36
CA ASP A 158 -1.78 -19.61 -4.05
C ASP A 158 -0.64 -18.95 -4.82
N GLU A 159 -0.87 -18.63 -6.10
CA GLU A 159 0.10 -17.91 -6.93
C GLU A 159 0.39 -16.52 -6.38
N TYR A 160 -0.63 -15.83 -5.87
CA TYR A 160 -0.43 -14.51 -5.28
C TYR A 160 0.32 -14.59 -3.94
N LEU A 161 0.05 -15.60 -3.11
CA LEU A 161 0.85 -15.87 -1.89
C LEU A 161 2.34 -16.10 -2.25
N ARG A 162 2.63 -16.87 -3.31
CA ARG A 162 4.00 -17.05 -3.81
C ARG A 162 4.61 -15.73 -4.24
N ALA A 163 3.91 -14.93 -5.06
CA ALA A 163 4.39 -13.62 -5.50
C ALA A 163 4.69 -12.67 -4.33
N ILE A 164 3.89 -12.69 -3.28
CA ILE A 164 4.14 -11.94 -2.04
C ILE A 164 5.45 -12.42 -1.38
N ALA A 165 5.66 -13.73 -1.25
CA ALA A 165 6.88 -14.28 -0.65
C ALA A 165 8.15 -13.90 -1.45
N HIS A 166 8.09 -13.85 -2.79
CA HIS A 166 9.17 -13.39 -3.66
C HIS A 166 9.60 -11.94 -3.38
N CYS A 167 8.69 -11.10 -2.90
CA CYS A 167 9.00 -9.71 -2.54
C CYS A 167 9.72 -9.55 -1.17
N GLY A 168 10.17 -10.64 -0.57
CA GLY A 168 10.83 -10.61 0.75
C GLY A 168 9.87 -10.38 1.92
N ILE A 169 8.57 -10.38 1.66
CA ILE A 169 7.52 -10.29 2.66
C ILE A 169 7.40 -11.63 3.37
N ASN A 170 7.16 -11.63 4.69
CA ASN A 170 7.03 -12.84 5.48
C ASN A 170 5.68 -12.97 6.20
N SER A 171 4.79 -12.00 6.04
CA SER A 171 3.50 -12.00 6.73
C SER A 171 2.41 -11.36 5.88
N ILE A 172 1.21 -11.92 5.96
CA ILE A 172 -0.03 -11.29 5.49
C ILE A 172 -0.98 -11.11 6.66
N LEU A 173 -1.96 -10.22 6.51
CA LEU A 173 -3.06 -10.12 7.47
C LEU A 173 -4.41 -10.29 6.78
N VAL A 174 -5.38 -10.75 7.55
CA VAL A 174 -6.79 -10.83 7.16
C VAL A 174 -7.67 -10.13 8.19
N PHE A 175 -8.75 -9.53 7.72
CA PHE A 175 -9.73 -8.87 8.58
C PHE A 175 -10.67 -9.90 9.20
N VAL A 176 -10.88 -9.82 10.52
CA VAL A 176 -11.61 -10.83 11.29
C VAL A 176 -12.78 -10.22 12.05
N CYS A 177 -14.00 -10.65 11.72
CA CYS A 177 -15.24 -10.30 12.44
C CYS A 177 -15.74 -11.42 13.36
N ASP A 178 -15.43 -12.65 13.05
CA ASP A 178 -15.66 -13.89 13.83
C ASP A 178 -14.76 -15.00 13.24
N VAL A 179 -14.81 -16.21 13.81
CA VAL A 179 -14.15 -17.39 13.22
C VAL A 179 -14.65 -17.61 11.79
N ASP A 180 -13.73 -17.76 10.85
CA ASP A 180 -13.98 -17.97 9.42
C ASP A 180 -14.85 -16.89 8.76
N ARG A 181 -14.83 -15.67 9.31
CA ARG A 181 -15.61 -14.55 8.81
C ARG A 181 -14.81 -13.25 8.74
N SER A 182 -14.63 -12.74 7.54
CA SER A 182 -14.18 -11.37 7.27
C SER A 182 -15.34 -10.38 7.16
N PRO A 183 -15.14 -9.08 7.07
CA PRO A 183 -16.20 -8.10 6.87
C PRO A 183 -17.09 -8.37 5.65
N THR A 184 -16.52 -8.94 4.59
CA THR A 184 -17.18 -9.10 3.28
C THR A 184 -17.43 -10.55 2.89
N HIS A 185 -16.65 -11.50 3.43
CA HIS A 185 -16.67 -12.90 3.01
C HIS A 185 -16.66 -13.86 4.21
N SER A 186 -17.02 -15.11 3.94
CA SER A 186 -16.81 -16.24 4.85
C SER A 186 -15.96 -17.27 4.14
N PHE A 187 -14.83 -17.65 4.75
CA PHE A 187 -13.89 -18.65 4.23
C PHE A 187 -13.05 -19.23 5.37
N SER A 188 -12.46 -20.40 5.17
CA SER A 188 -11.65 -21.03 6.20
C SER A 188 -10.33 -20.29 6.42
N PHE A 189 -10.15 -19.71 7.61
CA PHE A 189 -8.88 -19.12 8.00
C PHE A 189 -7.77 -20.17 8.14
N ASN A 190 -8.11 -21.39 8.62
CA ASN A 190 -7.13 -22.47 8.71
C ASN A 190 -6.61 -22.91 7.33
N ASP A 191 -7.48 -22.93 6.30
CA ASP A 191 -7.03 -23.20 4.94
C ASP A 191 -6.06 -22.12 4.46
N LEU A 192 -6.42 -20.84 4.59
CA LEU A 192 -5.50 -19.75 4.21
C LEU A 192 -4.18 -19.79 4.97
N ILE A 193 -4.22 -20.05 6.29
CA ILE A 193 -3.01 -20.19 7.12
C ILE A 193 -2.13 -21.33 6.60
N ALA A 194 -2.72 -22.49 6.30
CA ALA A 194 -1.98 -23.64 5.77
C ALA A 194 -1.31 -23.31 4.43
N ARG A 195 -2.04 -22.68 3.50
CA ARG A 195 -1.51 -22.28 2.18
C ARG A 195 -0.43 -21.21 2.29
N ALA A 196 -0.63 -20.19 3.14
CA ALA A 196 0.37 -19.16 3.40
C ALA A 196 1.65 -19.74 4.01
N ASN A 197 1.52 -20.58 5.05
CA ASN A 197 2.66 -21.25 5.68
C ASN A 197 3.42 -22.15 4.70
N ALA A 198 2.73 -22.76 3.75
CA ALA A 198 3.33 -23.62 2.72
C ALA A 198 4.30 -22.88 1.78
N VAL A 199 4.21 -21.55 1.72
CA VAL A 199 5.14 -20.65 0.99
C VAL A 199 5.95 -19.74 1.92
N GLY A 200 5.95 -20.03 3.23
CA GLY A 200 6.77 -19.31 4.21
C GLY A 200 6.16 -18.00 4.72
N LEU A 201 4.85 -17.77 4.56
CA LEU A 201 4.17 -16.59 5.07
C LEU A 201 3.44 -16.90 6.37
N ASP A 202 3.56 -16.02 7.35
CA ASP A 202 2.72 -15.99 8.55
C ASP A 202 1.40 -15.26 8.26
N VAL A 203 0.34 -15.57 9.01
CA VAL A 203 -0.96 -14.89 8.89
C VAL A 203 -1.31 -14.21 10.21
N TYR A 204 -1.64 -12.92 10.15
CA TYR A 204 -2.13 -12.14 11.28
C TYR A 204 -3.65 -11.87 11.15
N ALA A 205 -4.34 -11.87 12.28
CA ALA A 205 -5.73 -11.45 12.36
C ALA A 205 -5.80 -9.92 12.59
N TYR A 206 -6.43 -9.16 11.68
CA TYR A 206 -6.78 -7.76 11.94
C TYR A 206 -8.18 -7.74 12.58
N SER A 207 -8.26 -7.30 13.83
CA SER A 207 -9.47 -7.46 14.62
C SER A 207 -10.56 -6.41 14.33
N TYR A 208 -11.74 -6.89 13.95
CA TYR A 208 -13.02 -6.18 14.01
C TYR A 208 -13.95 -6.79 15.06
N LEU A 209 -13.42 -7.60 15.99
CA LEU A 209 -14.18 -8.19 17.08
C LEU A 209 -14.72 -7.09 18.01
N LYS A 210 -16.00 -7.19 18.38
CA LYS A 210 -16.67 -6.10 19.12
C LYS A 210 -16.52 -6.26 20.63
N SER A 211 -15.68 -5.45 21.24
CA SER A 211 -15.41 -5.39 22.68
C SER A 211 -16.51 -4.58 23.39
N ARG A 212 -17.48 -5.25 24.00
CA ARG A 212 -18.68 -4.61 24.57
C ARG A 212 -18.72 -4.51 26.09
N ILE A 213 -17.66 -4.97 26.76
CA ILE A 213 -17.54 -4.99 28.23
C ILE A 213 -16.25 -4.30 28.61
N HIS A 214 -16.30 -3.47 29.64
CA HIS A 214 -15.10 -2.86 30.22
C HIS A 214 -14.23 -3.96 30.90
N PRO A 215 -12.89 -3.91 30.79
CA PRO A 215 -12.02 -4.98 31.30
C PRO A 215 -12.07 -5.20 32.81
N ASP A 216 -12.56 -4.28 33.62
CA ASP A 216 -12.72 -4.47 35.08
C ASP A 216 -14.13 -4.93 35.51
N GLU A 217 -15.04 -5.14 34.55
CA GLU A 217 -16.36 -5.66 34.88
C GLU A 217 -16.32 -7.16 35.22
N GLU A 218 -17.25 -7.59 36.07
CA GLU A 218 -17.39 -8.99 36.38
C GLU A 218 -17.71 -9.79 35.10
N GLY A 219 -16.99 -10.88 34.87
CA GLY A 219 -17.13 -11.71 33.67
C GLY A 219 -16.37 -11.18 32.43
N ALA A 220 -15.66 -10.06 32.50
CA ALA A 220 -14.92 -9.51 31.35
C ALA A 220 -13.95 -10.53 30.75
N GLU A 221 -13.19 -11.27 31.56
CA GLU A 221 -12.25 -12.28 31.05
C GLU A 221 -12.96 -13.40 30.29
N ALA A 222 -14.09 -13.89 30.80
CA ALA A 222 -14.89 -14.89 30.08
C ALA A 222 -15.48 -14.35 28.77
N PHE A 223 -15.89 -13.09 28.75
CA PHE A 223 -16.35 -12.42 27.53
C PHE A 223 -15.24 -12.34 26.46
N TYR A 224 -14.04 -11.87 26.83
CA TYR A 224 -12.92 -11.78 25.92
C TYR A 224 -12.37 -13.14 25.50
N ASP A 225 -12.43 -14.16 26.38
CA ASP A 225 -12.13 -15.54 26.02
C ASP A 225 -13.14 -16.09 24.99
N GLY A 226 -14.43 -15.72 25.11
CA GLY A 226 -15.47 -16.02 24.11
C GLY A 226 -15.25 -15.35 22.75
N LEU A 227 -14.44 -14.30 22.66
CA LEU A 227 -14.06 -13.62 21.42
C LEU A 227 -12.67 -14.06 20.94
N TYR A 228 -11.64 -13.55 21.57
CA TYR A 228 -10.24 -13.74 21.16
C TYR A 228 -9.73 -15.15 21.47
N GLY A 229 -10.06 -15.70 22.64
CA GLY A 229 -9.73 -17.08 22.99
C GLY A 229 -10.40 -18.07 22.02
N LYS A 230 -11.70 -17.88 21.74
CA LYS A 230 -12.44 -18.68 20.74
C LYS A 230 -11.75 -18.63 19.36
N LEU A 231 -11.34 -17.45 18.90
CA LEU A 231 -10.66 -17.29 17.60
C LEU A 231 -9.35 -18.08 17.54
N PHE A 232 -8.49 -17.94 18.56
CA PHE A 232 -7.20 -18.61 18.58
C PHE A 232 -7.28 -20.12 18.87
N ARG A 233 -8.32 -20.59 19.57
CA ARG A 233 -8.62 -22.03 19.68
C ARG A 233 -9.04 -22.62 18.33
N ALA A 234 -9.91 -21.91 17.60
CA ALA A 234 -10.41 -22.37 16.31
C ALA A 234 -9.34 -22.27 15.21
N CYS A 235 -8.48 -21.26 15.28
CA CYS A 235 -7.45 -20.94 14.27
C CYS A 235 -6.09 -20.77 14.94
N PRO A 236 -5.48 -21.84 15.48
CA PRO A 236 -4.23 -21.76 16.26
C PRO A 236 -3.00 -21.39 15.42
N GLY A 237 -3.13 -21.40 14.10
CA GLY A 237 -2.09 -21.03 13.16
C GLY A 237 -1.91 -19.52 12.96
N PHE A 238 -2.81 -18.67 13.44
CA PHE A 238 -2.55 -17.22 13.44
C PHE A 238 -1.26 -16.89 14.20
N ARG A 239 -0.37 -16.13 13.55
CA ARG A 239 0.90 -15.69 14.17
C ARG A 239 0.66 -14.67 15.27
N GLY A 240 -0.38 -13.86 15.13
CA GLY A 240 -0.73 -12.81 16.06
C GLY A 240 -1.99 -12.05 15.67
N VAL A 241 -2.20 -10.93 16.34
CA VAL A 241 -3.36 -10.07 16.11
C VAL A 241 -2.95 -8.60 16.03
N ILE A 242 -3.58 -7.88 15.09
CA ILE A 242 -3.46 -6.42 14.99
C ILE A 242 -4.70 -5.80 15.65
N LEU A 243 -4.48 -5.00 16.68
CA LEU A 243 -5.50 -4.32 17.48
C LEU A 243 -5.37 -2.81 17.23
N VAL A 244 -6.33 -2.24 16.52
CA VAL A 244 -6.34 -0.81 16.19
C VAL A 244 -7.40 -0.11 17.02
N GLY A 245 -7.03 0.92 17.76
CA GLY A 245 -7.94 1.64 18.66
C GLY A 245 -9.25 2.04 17.98
N GLU A 246 -9.17 2.57 16.77
CA GLU A 246 -10.33 2.94 15.95
C GLU A 246 -11.28 1.76 15.65
N SER A 247 -10.74 0.57 15.44
CA SER A 247 -11.51 -0.62 15.02
C SER A 247 -11.94 -1.50 16.17
N VAL A 248 -11.21 -1.48 17.28
CA VAL A 248 -11.41 -2.35 18.46
C VAL A 248 -11.76 -1.58 19.73
N GLU A 249 -12.45 -0.47 19.58
CA GLU A 249 -12.93 0.32 20.72
C GLU A 249 -13.75 -0.50 21.71
N PHE A 250 -13.67 -0.15 22.98
CA PHE A 250 -14.42 -0.76 24.08
C PHE A 250 -15.08 0.32 24.94
N PRO A 251 -16.09 0.01 25.81
CA PRO A 251 -16.68 0.97 26.72
C PRO A 251 -15.63 1.45 27.72
N SER A 252 -15.05 2.65 27.48
CA SER A 252 -13.99 3.23 28.32
C SER A 252 -14.59 4.06 29.45
N LYS A 253 -13.91 4.07 30.60
CA LYS A 253 -14.19 4.96 31.73
C LYS A 253 -13.46 6.29 31.66
N ASP A 254 -12.68 6.51 30.59
CA ASP A 254 -11.97 7.76 30.38
C ASP A 254 -12.96 8.93 30.18
N PRO A 255 -12.91 9.97 31.05
CA PRO A 255 -13.87 11.06 31.00
C PRO A 255 -13.75 11.95 29.76
N HIS A 256 -12.66 11.85 28.99
CA HIS A 256 -12.48 12.59 27.74
C HIS A 256 -13.24 11.99 26.57
N THR A 257 -13.87 10.83 26.77
CA THR A 257 -14.64 10.12 25.74
C THR A 257 -16.12 10.01 26.09
N THR A 258 -16.90 9.53 25.13
CA THR A 258 -18.34 9.23 25.36
C THR A 258 -18.54 8.06 26.33
N GLY A 259 -17.50 7.25 26.58
CA GLY A 259 -17.63 5.96 27.28
C GLY A 259 -18.41 4.91 26.50
N ARG A 260 -18.87 5.22 25.28
CA ARG A 260 -19.72 4.38 24.42
C ARG A 260 -19.01 4.06 23.12
N LEU A 261 -19.24 2.88 22.59
CA LEU A 261 -18.79 2.55 21.24
C LEU A 261 -19.44 3.51 20.23
N ARG A 262 -18.74 3.78 19.12
CA ARG A 262 -19.20 4.71 18.08
C ARG A 262 -20.63 4.41 17.62
N LEU A 263 -20.95 3.15 17.36
CA LEU A 263 -22.30 2.74 16.92
C LEU A 263 -23.34 2.85 18.03
N ASP A 264 -22.96 2.62 19.29
CA ASP A 264 -23.87 2.72 20.44
C ASP A 264 -24.10 4.19 20.87
N ASN A 265 -23.38 5.14 20.27
CA ASN A 265 -23.58 6.59 20.44
C ASN A 265 -24.49 7.22 19.37
N ILE A 266 -25.14 6.41 18.53
CA ILE A 266 -26.12 6.89 17.55
C ILE A 266 -27.52 6.65 18.09
N GLY A 267 -28.34 7.71 18.15
CA GLY A 267 -29.74 7.63 18.57
C GLY A 267 -30.66 7.08 17.47
N PRO A 268 -31.93 6.80 17.79
CA PRO A 268 -32.94 6.32 16.85
C PRO A 268 -33.17 7.28 15.66
N ASP A 269 -32.86 8.57 15.85
CA ASP A 269 -32.95 9.64 14.86
C ASP A 269 -31.70 9.72 13.94
N GLY A 270 -30.75 8.82 14.12
CA GLY A 270 -29.48 8.81 13.41
C GLY A 270 -28.48 9.88 13.86
N GLN A 271 -28.79 10.63 14.94
CA GLN A 271 -27.89 11.66 15.47
C GLN A 271 -27.03 11.12 16.61
N LYS A 272 -25.86 11.71 16.80
CA LYS A 272 -25.01 11.39 17.95
C LYS A 272 -25.72 11.80 19.25
N ILE A 273 -25.79 10.89 20.23
CA ILE A 273 -26.31 11.10 21.56
C ILE A 273 -25.42 12.08 22.34
N ILE A 274 -24.10 11.82 22.33
CA ILE A 274 -23.06 12.67 22.92
C ILE A 274 -22.25 13.25 21.77
N LYS A 275 -22.30 14.59 21.61
CA LYS A 275 -21.75 15.31 20.43
C LYS A 275 -20.40 16.00 20.69
N ASP A 276 -20.09 16.26 21.94
CA ASP A 276 -18.96 17.08 22.39
C ASP A 276 -17.71 16.26 22.75
N LYS A 277 -17.80 14.93 22.72
CA LYS A 277 -16.70 14.02 23.03
C LYS A 277 -16.49 12.97 21.93
N PRO A 278 -15.24 12.51 21.70
CA PRO A 278 -14.98 11.37 20.80
C PRO A 278 -15.46 10.04 21.41
N SER A 279 -15.72 9.04 20.58
CA SER A 279 -15.83 7.66 21.04
C SER A 279 -14.45 7.13 21.49
N PRO A 280 -14.40 6.10 22.34
CA PRO A 280 -13.13 5.56 22.86
C PRO A 280 -12.11 5.20 21.78
N GLY A 281 -12.53 4.67 20.65
CA GLY A 281 -11.65 4.33 19.53
C GLY A 281 -10.91 5.52 18.88
N TRP A 282 -11.35 6.76 19.15
CA TRP A 282 -10.75 7.98 18.63
C TRP A 282 -9.95 8.76 19.67
N TYR A 283 -9.63 8.14 20.80
CA TYR A 283 -8.88 8.76 21.87
C TYR A 283 -7.92 7.75 22.53
N PRO A 284 -6.71 8.14 22.93
CA PRO A 284 -5.77 7.30 23.66
C PRO A 284 -6.21 7.13 25.14
N CYS A 285 -7.31 6.37 25.36
CA CYS A 285 -7.91 6.20 26.68
C CYS A 285 -6.93 5.59 27.69
N TYR A 286 -6.92 6.10 28.91
CA TYR A 286 -6.02 5.65 29.96
C TYR A 286 -6.24 4.18 30.40
N ASP A 287 -7.38 3.58 30.09
CA ASP A 287 -7.76 2.21 30.42
C ASP A 287 -7.51 1.21 29.28
N TYR A 288 -6.99 1.62 28.11
CA TYR A 288 -6.53 0.70 27.06
C TYR A 288 -5.49 -0.31 27.52
N PRO A 289 -4.48 0.03 28.37
CA PRO A 289 -3.54 -0.96 28.88
C PRO A 289 -4.20 -2.12 29.62
N GLN A 290 -5.24 -1.83 30.42
CA GLN A 290 -5.99 -2.85 31.14
C GLN A 290 -6.78 -3.75 30.17
N TRP A 291 -7.37 -3.18 29.14
CA TRP A 291 -8.05 -3.93 28.08
C TRP A 291 -7.09 -4.84 27.34
N LEU A 292 -5.92 -4.31 26.94
CA LEU A 292 -4.86 -5.07 26.28
C LEU A 292 -4.36 -6.24 27.14
N ASP A 293 -4.22 -6.06 28.45
CA ASP A 293 -3.78 -7.13 29.36
C ASP A 293 -4.77 -8.30 29.39
N VAL A 294 -6.08 -8.02 29.38
CA VAL A 294 -7.10 -9.08 29.32
C VAL A 294 -7.05 -9.79 27.96
N VAL A 295 -7.07 -9.04 26.86
CA VAL A 295 -7.06 -9.61 25.50
C VAL A 295 -5.78 -10.44 25.28
N LYS A 296 -4.62 -9.90 25.63
CA LYS A 296 -3.33 -10.61 25.54
C LYS A 296 -3.35 -11.93 26.34
N ARG A 297 -3.88 -11.91 27.56
CA ARG A 297 -3.92 -13.06 28.44
C ARG A 297 -4.78 -14.19 27.85
N VAL A 298 -5.95 -13.88 27.32
CA VAL A 298 -6.82 -14.91 26.74
C VAL A 298 -6.26 -15.46 25.42
N ILE A 299 -5.61 -14.63 24.60
CA ILE A 299 -4.95 -15.09 23.39
C ILE A 299 -3.77 -16.01 23.71
N ARG A 300 -2.91 -15.61 24.66
CA ARG A 300 -1.67 -16.37 25.00
C ARG A 300 -1.90 -17.64 25.78
N ARG A 301 -3.11 -17.88 26.29
CA ARG A 301 -3.49 -19.22 26.78
C ARG A 301 -3.50 -20.23 25.64
N GLU A 302 -3.95 -19.81 24.46
CA GLU A 302 -4.12 -20.67 23.29
C GLU A 302 -2.84 -20.68 22.44
N ARG A 303 -2.18 -19.53 22.31
CA ARG A 303 -0.90 -19.35 21.60
C ARG A 303 0.06 -18.51 22.41
N PRO A 304 0.96 -19.14 23.21
CA PRO A 304 1.87 -18.43 24.12
C PRO A 304 2.82 -17.42 23.45
N ASP A 305 3.21 -17.67 22.19
CA ASP A 305 4.12 -16.85 21.38
C ASP A 305 3.39 -15.88 20.43
N ALA A 306 2.07 -15.71 20.60
CA ALA A 306 1.31 -14.79 19.75
C ALA A 306 1.85 -13.36 19.84
N ASP A 307 2.10 -12.74 18.69
CA ASP A 307 2.44 -11.32 18.58
C ASP A 307 1.18 -10.48 18.71
N ILE A 308 1.11 -9.67 19.76
CA ILE A 308 0.00 -8.74 20.00
C ILE A 308 0.46 -7.37 19.53
N VAL A 309 -0.03 -6.94 18.38
CA VAL A 309 0.32 -5.64 17.79
C VAL A 309 -0.77 -4.64 18.12
N PHE A 310 -0.43 -3.59 18.85
CA PHE A 310 -1.32 -2.49 19.14
C PHE A 310 -0.96 -1.28 18.28
N TRP A 311 -1.93 -0.76 17.52
CA TRP A 311 -1.71 0.31 16.57
C TRP A 311 -2.46 1.59 16.98
N THR A 312 -1.70 2.68 17.14
CA THR A 312 -2.19 4.01 17.53
C THR A 312 -2.77 4.81 16.36
N TYR A 313 -3.25 4.13 15.33
CA TYR A 313 -3.83 4.73 14.13
C TYR A 313 -4.87 5.81 14.46
N ASN A 314 -4.84 6.92 13.74
CA ASN A 314 -5.73 8.07 13.88
C ASN A 314 -5.59 8.87 15.19
N TRP A 315 -4.64 8.59 16.07
CA TRP A 315 -4.45 9.36 17.28
C TRP A 315 -3.41 10.49 17.17
N GLY A 316 -2.72 10.60 16.03
CA GLY A 316 -1.69 11.61 15.81
C GLY A 316 -2.18 13.07 15.96
N TYR A 317 -3.48 13.32 15.79
CA TYR A 317 -4.10 14.63 16.04
C TYR A 317 -4.44 14.88 17.52
N GLN A 318 -4.38 13.85 18.39
CA GLN A 318 -4.57 13.99 19.82
C GLN A 318 -3.34 14.63 20.47
N PRO A 319 -3.50 15.31 21.61
CA PRO A 319 -2.37 15.93 22.33
C PRO A 319 -1.26 14.92 22.59
N GLU A 320 -0.02 15.29 22.28
CA GLU A 320 1.15 14.41 22.46
C GLU A 320 1.25 13.86 23.88
N LYS A 321 0.99 14.73 24.88
CA LYS A 321 1.00 14.32 26.28
C LYS A 321 0.11 13.11 26.57
N GLU A 322 -1.11 13.08 26.01
CA GLU A 322 -2.08 12.01 26.25
C GLU A 322 -1.65 10.71 25.56
N ARG A 323 -1.14 10.81 24.33
CA ARG A 323 -0.61 9.65 23.59
C ARG A 323 0.59 9.03 24.30
N LEU A 324 1.53 9.85 24.73
CA LEU A 324 2.72 9.37 25.44
C LEU A 324 2.36 8.81 26.82
N ALA A 325 1.40 9.40 27.54
CA ALA A 325 0.90 8.85 28.80
C ALA A 325 0.31 7.45 28.62
N LEU A 326 -0.42 7.19 27.54
CA LEU A 326 -0.87 5.84 27.21
C LEU A 326 0.32 4.88 27.04
N ILE A 327 1.31 5.24 26.20
CA ILE A 327 2.46 4.37 25.89
C ILE A 327 3.28 4.05 27.15
N GLU A 328 3.41 4.99 28.09
CA GLU A 328 4.12 4.76 29.36
C GLU A 328 3.44 3.67 30.23
N HIS A 329 2.18 3.32 29.99
CA HIS A 329 1.43 2.31 30.73
C HIS A 329 1.14 1.03 29.92
N LEU A 330 1.53 0.99 28.63
CA LEU A 330 1.35 -0.22 27.82
C LEU A 330 2.16 -1.40 28.35
N PRO A 331 1.67 -2.64 28.20
CA PRO A 331 2.49 -3.85 28.40
C PRO A 331 3.74 -3.79 27.52
N THR A 332 4.88 -4.25 28.03
CA THR A 332 6.16 -4.21 27.29
C THR A 332 6.40 -5.45 26.41
N ASP A 333 5.56 -6.45 26.57
CA ASP A 333 5.61 -7.73 25.84
C ASP A 333 4.61 -7.78 24.66
N ILE A 334 4.23 -6.62 24.13
CA ILE A 334 3.46 -6.43 22.90
C ILE A 334 4.31 -5.71 21.86
N SER A 335 3.83 -5.57 20.62
CA SER A 335 4.43 -4.71 19.61
C SER A 335 3.58 -3.44 19.45
N LEU A 336 4.21 -2.26 19.43
CA LEU A 336 3.55 -1.00 19.15
C LEU A 336 3.69 -0.69 17.65
N GLN A 337 2.59 -0.54 16.94
CA GLN A 337 2.59 -0.05 15.56
C GLN A 337 2.18 1.41 15.50
N VAL A 338 2.92 2.20 14.75
CA VAL A 338 2.66 3.62 14.53
C VAL A 338 2.66 3.90 13.03
N THR A 339 1.75 4.72 12.54
CA THR A 339 1.79 5.18 11.15
C THR A 339 3.01 6.08 10.96
N PHE A 340 3.85 5.76 9.95
CA PHE A 340 5.14 6.44 9.76
C PHE A 340 4.99 7.93 9.47
N GLU A 341 3.95 8.29 8.76
CA GLU A 341 3.63 9.65 8.39
C GLU A 341 2.11 9.83 8.34
N MET A 342 1.58 10.79 9.08
CA MET A 342 0.17 11.17 9.14
C MET A 342 0.02 12.48 9.92
N PHE A 343 -0.97 13.32 9.57
CA PHE A 343 -1.25 14.62 10.23
C PHE A 343 -0.09 15.63 10.16
N GLU A 344 0.66 15.61 9.04
CA GLU A 344 1.80 16.51 8.85
C GLU A 344 1.39 17.82 8.16
N ASP A 345 2.03 18.88 8.60
CA ASP A 345 1.94 20.23 8.01
C ASP A 345 3.26 20.62 7.37
N GLY A 346 3.20 21.30 6.23
CA GLY A 346 4.38 21.80 5.55
C GLY A 346 4.08 22.85 4.50
N LEU A 347 5.11 23.26 3.79
CA LEU A 347 4.97 24.12 2.61
C LEU A 347 5.33 23.32 1.36
N ARG A 348 4.50 23.42 0.35
CA ARG A 348 4.77 22.90 -0.99
C ARG A 348 4.63 24.03 -1.99
N GLN A 349 5.68 24.28 -2.79
CA GLN A 349 5.72 25.43 -3.72
C GLN A 349 5.34 26.78 -3.05
N GLY A 350 5.69 26.94 -1.76
CA GLY A 350 5.37 28.13 -0.97
C GLY A 350 3.92 28.22 -0.48
N VAL A 351 3.12 27.17 -0.68
CA VAL A 351 1.71 27.08 -0.25
C VAL A 351 1.60 26.13 0.94
N PRO A 352 0.83 26.46 1.99
CA PRO A 352 0.54 25.54 3.07
C PRO A 352 -0.07 24.23 2.55
N SER A 353 0.47 23.11 3.03
CA SER A 353 0.03 21.75 2.66
C SER A 353 -0.14 20.97 3.95
N ARG A 354 -1.25 20.24 4.07
CA ARG A 354 -1.57 19.43 5.25
C ARG A 354 -2.09 18.08 4.85
N SER A 355 -1.37 17.03 5.23
CA SER A 355 -1.85 15.65 5.14
C SER A 355 -2.60 15.27 6.42
N VAL A 356 -3.73 14.62 6.28
CA VAL A 356 -4.50 14.07 7.42
C VAL A 356 -4.63 12.55 7.35
N ASP A 357 -4.20 11.96 6.24
CA ASP A 357 -4.24 10.51 6.00
C ASP A 357 -2.98 10.07 5.26
N TYR A 358 -2.88 8.78 4.91
CA TYR A 358 -1.71 8.22 4.24
C TYR A 358 -1.27 9.01 3.03
N THR A 359 0.04 9.30 2.96
CA THR A 359 0.66 10.03 1.86
C THR A 359 2.13 9.65 1.68
N ILE A 360 2.67 9.89 0.50
CA ILE A 360 4.13 9.92 0.24
C ILE A 360 4.63 11.34 -0.06
N THR A 361 3.75 12.34 -0.07
CA THR A 361 4.16 13.75 -0.22
C THR A 361 5.00 14.24 0.96
N PHE A 362 4.89 13.57 2.10
CA PHE A 362 5.74 13.73 3.28
C PHE A 362 6.54 12.44 3.51
N PRO A 363 7.68 12.22 2.81
CA PRO A 363 8.43 10.96 2.88
C PRO A 363 9.16 10.75 4.21
N ASP A 364 9.42 11.80 4.97
CA ASP A 364 10.08 11.73 6.28
C ASP A 364 9.11 11.26 7.37
N PRO A 365 9.62 10.75 8.53
CA PRO A 365 8.77 10.35 9.65
C PRO A 365 8.02 11.55 10.21
N GLY A 366 6.73 11.38 10.46
CA GLY A 366 5.88 12.41 11.04
C GLY A 366 6.19 12.67 12.52
N LYS A 367 5.79 13.85 13.03
CA LYS A 367 6.00 14.25 14.44
C LYS A 367 5.40 13.22 15.42
N TYR A 368 4.24 12.73 15.07
CA TYR A 368 3.53 11.71 15.83
C TYR A 368 4.31 10.39 15.88
N PHE A 369 4.82 9.91 14.74
CA PHE A 369 5.70 8.71 14.71
C PHE A 369 6.95 8.92 15.54
N ILE A 370 7.63 10.06 15.37
CA ILE A 370 8.88 10.37 16.08
C ILE A 370 8.69 10.28 17.60
N SER A 371 7.66 10.95 18.14
CA SER A 371 7.42 10.99 19.58
C SER A 371 7.07 9.62 20.16
N GLU A 372 6.25 8.83 19.45
CA GLU A 372 5.85 7.50 19.91
C GLU A 372 6.97 6.46 19.74
N ALA A 373 7.80 6.55 18.69
CA ALA A 373 8.97 5.70 18.50
C ALA A 373 9.97 5.86 19.65
N HIS A 374 10.25 7.09 20.07
CA HIS A 374 11.11 7.34 21.22
C HIS A 374 10.48 6.85 22.54
N ALA A 375 9.18 6.96 22.72
CA ALA A 375 8.47 6.42 23.87
C ALA A 375 8.53 4.88 23.88
N ALA A 376 8.30 4.22 22.77
CA ALA A 376 8.44 2.77 22.64
C ALA A 376 9.85 2.30 23.00
N LYS A 377 10.90 3.01 22.51
CA LYS A 377 12.30 2.70 22.87
C LYS A 377 12.54 2.81 24.37
N ARG A 378 12.11 3.89 25.03
CA ARG A 378 12.28 4.06 26.49
C ARG A 378 11.63 2.92 27.26
N ARG A 379 10.50 2.42 26.77
CA ARG A 379 9.75 1.30 27.38
C ARG A 379 10.25 -0.08 26.96
N SER A 380 11.19 -0.16 26.01
CA SER A 380 11.63 -1.43 25.38
C SER A 380 10.47 -2.20 24.72
N ILE A 381 9.48 -1.50 24.20
CA ILE A 381 8.39 -2.07 23.41
C ILE A 381 8.86 -2.21 21.96
N PRO A 382 8.77 -3.39 21.33
CA PRO A 382 9.04 -3.56 19.91
C PRO A 382 8.22 -2.59 19.06
N LEU A 383 8.89 -1.90 18.13
CA LEU A 383 8.28 -0.87 17.28
C LEU A 383 8.05 -1.41 15.86
N TYR A 384 6.83 -1.22 15.34
CA TYR A 384 6.44 -1.45 13.95
C TYR A 384 6.00 -0.13 13.31
N ALA A 385 6.13 -0.02 12.00
CA ALA A 385 5.67 1.13 11.24
C ALA A 385 4.66 0.72 10.15
N MET A 386 3.58 1.48 10.00
CA MET A 386 2.72 1.41 8.82
C MET A 386 3.21 2.42 7.79
N THR A 387 3.49 1.99 6.55
CA THR A 387 4.18 2.78 5.54
C THR A 387 3.47 2.89 4.19
N ASN A 388 2.61 1.95 3.83
CA ASN A 388 1.96 1.81 2.52
C ASN A 388 2.91 1.67 1.31
N ALA A 389 4.14 1.17 1.50
CA ALA A 389 5.10 1.02 0.40
C ALA A 389 4.62 0.02 -0.68
N ALA A 390 3.76 -0.93 -0.34
CA ALA A 390 3.15 -1.88 -1.27
C ALA A 390 1.68 -1.54 -1.57
N GLY A 391 1.31 -0.27 -1.61
CA GLY A 391 -0.06 0.14 -1.84
C GLY A 391 -0.20 1.57 -2.35
N THR A 392 -1.41 2.08 -2.30
CA THR A 392 -1.74 3.46 -2.61
C THR A 392 -1.81 4.31 -1.34
N THR A 393 -1.84 5.63 -1.55
CA THR A 393 -2.18 6.62 -0.53
C THR A 393 -3.47 7.35 -0.93
N TRP A 394 -3.92 8.29 -0.12
CA TRP A 394 -5.23 8.93 -0.35
C TRP A 394 -5.16 10.26 -1.11
N ASP A 395 -4.04 10.55 -1.75
CA ASP A 395 -3.75 11.85 -2.37
C ASP A 395 -3.29 11.80 -3.82
N VAL A 396 -3.32 10.62 -4.45
CA VAL A 396 -2.82 10.44 -5.83
C VAL A 396 -3.82 9.72 -6.75
N GLY A 397 -5.06 9.58 -6.32
CA GLY A 397 -6.04 8.71 -6.95
C GLY A 397 -5.86 7.26 -6.52
N VAL A 398 -6.71 6.38 -7.02
CA VAL A 398 -6.65 4.96 -6.70
C VAL A 398 -5.80 4.25 -7.75
N VAL A 399 -4.57 3.94 -7.37
CA VAL A 399 -3.57 3.25 -8.20
C VAL A 399 -2.99 2.06 -7.42
N PRO A 400 -2.49 1.01 -8.08
CA PRO A 400 -1.98 -0.17 -7.39
C PRO A 400 -0.77 0.14 -6.49
N TYR A 401 0.09 1.06 -6.88
CA TYR A 401 1.22 1.59 -6.10
C TYR A 401 1.65 2.94 -6.69
N ILE A 402 2.48 3.69 -5.96
CA ILE A 402 2.92 5.03 -6.40
C ILE A 402 4.34 4.93 -6.94
N PRO A 403 4.56 5.11 -8.26
CA PRO A 403 5.86 4.91 -8.90
C PRO A 403 6.81 6.12 -8.70
N THR A 404 7.10 6.43 -7.44
CA THR A 404 8.01 7.52 -7.02
C THR A 404 9.19 6.96 -6.24
N PRO A 405 10.12 6.25 -6.92
CA PRO A 405 11.17 5.49 -6.25
C PRO A 405 12.11 6.35 -5.39
N GLY A 406 12.37 7.59 -5.77
CA GLY A 406 13.21 8.49 -4.98
C GLY A 406 12.55 8.91 -3.65
N LEU A 407 11.23 9.14 -3.64
CA LEU A 407 10.51 9.43 -2.39
C LEU A 407 10.45 8.20 -1.47
N TRP A 408 10.21 7.01 -2.03
CA TRP A 408 10.21 5.77 -1.27
C TRP A 408 11.59 5.45 -0.72
N LEU A 409 12.66 5.62 -1.52
CA LEU A 409 14.03 5.44 -1.05
C LEU A 409 14.34 6.35 0.13
N ARG A 410 13.99 7.63 0.06
CA ARG A 410 14.13 8.57 1.17
C ARG A 410 13.38 8.10 2.43
N ARG A 411 12.17 7.54 2.28
CA ARG A 411 11.42 6.94 3.40
C ARG A 411 12.16 5.72 3.97
N PHE A 412 12.67 4.84 3.13
CA PHE A 412 13.39 3.64 3.56
C PHE A 412 14.70 3.98 4.30
N GLU A 413 15.42 5.01 3.86
CA GLU A 413 16.59 5.55 4.59
C GLU A 413 16.22 5.99 6.01
N LYS A 414 15.10 6.71 6.15
CA LYS A 414 14.60 7.11 7.47
C LYS A 414 14.14 5.91 8.30
N MET A 415 13.48 4.92 7.72
CA MET A 415 13.11 3.69 8.43
C MET A 415 14.34 2.94 8.93
N ARG A 416 15.43 2.83 8.13
CA ARG A 416 16.69 2.26 8.58
C ARG A 416 17.30 3.08 9.73
N THR A 417 17.28 4.40 9.64
CA THR A 417 17.70 5.28 10.75
C THR A 417 16.92 4.96 12.04
N TYR A 418 15.59 4.82 11.95
CA TYR A 418 14.77 4.48 13.12
C TYR A 418 14.94 3.02 13.59
N HIS A 419 15.32 2.10 12.72
CA HIS A 419 15.80 0.79 13.14
C HIS A 419 17.03 0.92 14.07
N GLU A 420 18.00 1.73 13.70
CA GLU A 420 19.22 1.93 14.48
C GLU A 420 18.98 2.67 15.81
N ILE A 421 18.22 3.77 15.77
CA ILE A 421 18.05 4.64 16.93
C ILE A 421 16.90 4.23 17.86
N CYS A 422 15.83 3.62 17.33
CA CYS A 422 14.64 3.27 18.11
C CYS A 422 14.32 1.76 18.12
N GLY A 423 15.06 0.95 17.36
CA GLY A 423 14.78 -0.49 17.25
C GLY A 423 13.53 -0.80 16.43
N LEU A 424 13.21 0.02 15.42
CA LEU A 424 12.16 -0.32 14.46
C LEU A 424 12.43 -1.71 13.88
N CYS A 425 11.51 -2.65 14.05
CA CYS A 425 11.73 -4.05 13.72
C CYS A 425 10.58 -4.70 12.93
N GLY A 426 9.60 -3.92 12.51
CA GLY A 426 8.51 -4.39 11.66
C GLY A 426 7.99 -3.31 10.74
N SER A 427 7.51 -3.72 9.56
CA SER A 427 6.81 -2.85 8.63
C SER A 427 5.51 -3.50 8.16
N MET A 428 4.48 -2.68 7.96
CA MET A 428 3.25 -3.03 7.28
C MET A 428 3.12 -2.14 6.05
N ASP A 429 3.26 -2.74 4.86
CA ASP A 429 3.60 -2.02 3.64
C ASP A 429 2.46 -1.90 2.64
N GLY A 430 1.27 -2.33 2.95
CA GLY A 430 0.23 -2.22 1.96
C GLY A 430 -1.18 -2.37 2.47
N HIS A 431 -2.08 -1.78 1.70
CA HIS A 431 -3.48 -2.06 1.80
C HIS A 431 -4.14 -2.04 0.41
N HIS A 432 -3.47 -2.60 -0.58
CA HIS A 432 -4.01 -2.70 -1.93
C HIS A 432 -3.81 -4.08 -2.53
N TYR A 433 -4.89 -4.78 -2.80
CA TYR A 433 -4.86 -6.10 -3.43
C TYR A 433 -4.31 -6.01 -4.86
N GLY A 434 -3.36 -6.87 -5.19
CA GLY A 434 -2.74 -6.91 -6.52
C GLY A 434 -1.67 -5.84 -6.78
N CYS A 435 -1.22 -5.12 -5.75
CA CYS A 435 -0.12 -4.15 -5.89
C CYS A 435 1.27 -4.80 -5.85
N THR A 436 1.37 -6.01 -5.34
CA THR A 436 2.62 -6.77 -5.20
C THR A 436 2.68 -7.86 -6.28
N PRO A 437 3.81 -8.06 -6.99
CA PRO A 437 5.05 -7.30 -6.90
C PRO A 437 5.03 -5.94 -7.62
N SER A 438 5.95 -5.05 -7.25
CA SER A 438 6.17 -3.75 -7.89
C SER A 438 7.64 -3.34 -7.79
N MET A 439 8.07 -2.36 -8.57
CA MET A 439 9.42 -1.79 -8.44
C MET A 439 9.71 -1.24 -7.03
N ILE A 440 8.69 -0.82 -6.30
CA ILE A 440 8.83 -0.29 -4.93
C ILE A 440 9.04 -1.45 -3.93
N THR A 441 8.33 -2.58 -4.09
CA THR A 441 8.58 -3.77 -3.26
C THR A 441 9.94 -4.38 -3.53
N ASP A 442 10.44 -4.35 -4.79
CA ASP A 442 11.80 -4.79 -5.14
C ASP A 442 12.85 -3.89 -4.49
N LEU A 443 12.64 -2.57 -4.54
CA LEU A 443 13.52 -1.59 -3.88
C LEU A 443 13.54 -1.80 -2.36
N SER A 444 12.38 -1.98 -1.75
CA SER A 444 12.22 -2.26 -0.31
C SER A 444 12.94 -3.55 0.08
N LYS A 445 12.70 -4.67 -0.65
CA LYS A 445 13.36 -5.96 -0.43
C LYS A 445 14.87 -5.81 -0.42
N ALA A 446 15.44 -5.24 -1.48
CA ALA A 446 16.88 -5.09 -1.61
C ALA A 446 17.45 -4.18 -0.50
N TYR A 447 16.84 -3.01 -0.27
CA TYR A 447 17.32 -2.01 0.67
C TYR A 447 17.29 -2.50 2.14
N PHE A 448 16.29 -3.28 2.52
CA PHE A 448 16.17 -3.78 3.90
C PHE A 448 16.83 -5.15 4.14
N THR A 449 17.35 -5.80 3.10
CA THR A 449 18.04 -7.09 3.26
C THR A 449 19.54 -7.03 2.96
N GLU A 450 20.02 -6.08 2.15
CA GLU A 450 21.45 -5.86 1.93
C GLU A 450 22.11 -5.31 3.20
N ASN A 451 23.32 -5.79 3.51
CA ASN A 451 24.03 -5.42 4.74
C ASN A 451 24.47 -3.95 4.73
N ASP A 452 24.91 -3.46 3.57
CA ASP A 452 25.33 -2.07 3.34
C ASP A 452 24.68 -1.59 2.03
N PRO A 453 23.38 -1.25 2.04
CA PRO A 453 22.66 -0.93 0.83
C PRO A 453 23.02 0.44 0.30
N ASP A 454 23.37 0.49 -0.98
CA ASP A 454 23.45 1.72 -1.77
C ASP A 454 22.13 1.87 -2.54
N GLY A 455 21.24 2.70 -2.02
CA GLY A 455 19.87 2.84 -2.55
C GLY A 455 19.84 3.31 -4.02
N GLU A 456 20.74 4.22 -4.41
CA GLU A 456 20.85 4.70 -5.78
C GLU A 456 21.28 3.58 -6.74
N LYS A 457 22.28 2.75 -6.36
CA LYS A 457 22.68 1.60 -7.17
C LYS A 457 21.63 0.52 -7.25
N ILE A 458 20.86 0.30 -6.15
CA ILE A 458 19.74 -0.62 -6.16
C ILE A 458 18.68 -0.13 -7.16
N LEU A 459 18.33 1.14 -7.09
CA LEU A 459 17.38 1.74 -8.03
C LEU A 459 17.86 1.67 -9.47
N GLU A 460 19.13 1.98 -9.74
CA GLU A 460 19.71 1.86 -11.08
C GLU A 460 19.60 0.43 -11.62
N ARG A 461 19.91 -0.60 -10.83
CA ARG A 461 19.75 -2.01 -11.24
C ARG A 461 18.30 -2.34 -11.60
N ILE A 462 17.33 -1.87 -10.80
CA ILE A 462 15.89 -2.06 -11.07
C ILE A 462 15.51 -1.38 -12.39
N LEU A 463 15.92 -0.12 -12.58
CA LEU A 463 15.61 0.63 -13.81
C LEU A 463 16.26 0.01 -15.05
N GLN A 464 17.50 -0.48 -14.94
CA GLN A 464 18.19 -1.19 -16.04
C GLN A 464 17.46 -2.49 -16.40
N ARG A 465 17.02 -3.27 -15.40
CA ARG A 465 16.23 -4.48 -15.61
C ARG A 465 14.93 -4.15 -16.35
N ASP A 466 14.20 -3.13 -15.92
CA ASP A 466 12.84 -2.86 -16.40
C ASP A 466 12.82 -2.07 -17.70
N TRP A 467 13.77 -1.15 -17.89
CA TRP A 467 13.79 -0.21 -19.02
C TRP A 467 14.96 -0.40 -19.99
N GLY A 468 15.93 -1.26 -19.66
CA GLY A 468 17.17 -1.45 -20.43
C GLY A 468 18.26 -0.44 -20.08
N SER A 469 19.50 -0.87 -20.17
CA SER A 469 20.66 0.01 -19.87
C SER A 469 20.76 1.20 -20.83
N GLU A 470 20.32 1.03 -22.07
CA GLU A 470 20.30 2.07 -23.12
C GLU A 470 19.29 3.20 -22.80
N ASN A 471 18.28 2.92 -21.99
CA ASN A 471 17.21 3.86 -21.64
C ASN A 471 17.35 4.41 -20.21
N LEU A 472 18.38 4.02 -19.46
CA LEU A 472 18.53 4.31 -18.03
C LEU A 472 18.37 5.79 -17.70
N GLU A 473 19.07 6.68 -18.39
CA GLU A 473 19.04 8.12 -18.11
C GLU A 473 17.65 8.73 -18.39
N ALA A 474 16.99 8.31 -19.46
CA ALA A 474 15.64 8.78 -19.77
C ALA A 474 14.63 8.23 -18.74
N ALA A 475 14.77 6.99 -18.28
CA ALA A 475 13.95 6.44 -17.22
C ALA A 475 14.18 7.18 -15.89
N LYS A 476 15.43 7.47 -15.52
CA LYS A 476 15.78 8.29 -14.34
C LYS A 476 15.12 9.67 -14.41
N GLU A 477 15.21 10.37 -15.57
CA GLU A 477 14.53 11.66 -15.76
C GLU A 477 13.03 11.55 -15.54
N ALA A 478 12.39 10.53 -16.08
CA ALA A 478 10.95 10.33 -15.97
C ALA A 478 10.51 10.07 -14.52
N PHE A 479 11.20 9.20 -13.79
CA PHE A 479 10.89 8.91 -12.39
C PHE A 479 11.21 10.10 -11.48
N ALA A 480 12.26 10.88 -11.76
CA ALA A 480 12.53 12.14 -11.06
C ALA A 480 11.40 13.18 -11.26
N LEU A 481 10.76 13.20 -12.44
CA LEU A 481 9.56 14.01 -12.68
C LEU A 481 8.35 13.51 -11.87
N PHE A 482 8.18 12.19 -11.73
CA PHE A 482 7.15 11.62 -10.86
C PHE A 482 7.40 11.97 -9.39
N ASP A 483 8.63 11.79 -8.90
CA ASP A 483 9.03 12.17 -7.54
C ASP A 483 8.72 13.66 -7.27
N ALA A 484 9.15 14.56 -8.15
CA ALA A 484 8.91 15.98 -8.02
C ALA A 484 7.41 16.36 -8.14
N GLY A 485 6.66 15.64 -9.00
CA GLY A 485 5.22 15.85 -9.17
C GLY A 485 4.43 15.48 -7.93
N VAL A 486 4.80 14.41 -7.24
CA VAL A 486 4.14 13.98 -5.99
C VAL A 486 4.66 14.79 -4.79
N TYR A 487 5.97 15.04 -4.68
CA TYR A 487 6.55 15.78 -3.56
C TYR A 487 6.00 17.20 -3.44
N ASP A 488 5.81 17.88 -4.56
CA ASP A 488 5.37 19.28 -4.61
C ASP A 488 3.85 19.45 -4.54
N LEU A 489 3.10 18.35 -4.37
CA LEU A 489 1.64 18.37 -4.25
C LEU A 489 1.20 19.15 -3.01
N VAL A 490 0.32 20.12 -3.18
CA VAL A 490 -0.37 20.79 -2.09
C VAL A 490 -1.57 19.96 -1.69
N VAL A 491 -1.46 19.27 -0.56
CA VAL A 491 -2.54 18.43 -0.03
C VAL A 491 -3.37 19.22 0.96
N GLU A 492 -4.69 19.09 0.85
CA GLU A 492 -5.67 19.58 1.81
C GLU A 492 -6.65 18.46 2.15
N ASN A 493 -7.19 18.45 3.36
CA ASN A 493 -8.13 17.44 3.84
C ASN A 493 -9.32 17.25 2.88
N LYS A 494 -9.90 18.33 2.37
CA LYS A 494 -11.02 18.30 1.42
C LYS A 494 -10.66 17.66 0.08
N ASP A 495 -9.40 17.75 -0.36
CA ASP A 495 -8.92 17.13 -1.59
C ASP A 495 -8.66 15.64 -1.36
N GLN A 496 -8.04 15.29 -0.24
CA GLN A 496 -7.73 13.93 0.18
C GLN A 496 -9.00 13.07 0.38
N TYR A 497 -10.09 13.67 0.86
CA TYR A 497 -11.42 13.04 0.96
C TYR A 497 -12.36 13.42 -0.19
N GLY A 498 -11.82 13.81 -1.32
CA GLY A 498 -12.56 14.23 -2.50
C GLY A 498 -11.83 13.88 -3.80
N PRO A 499 -11.49 14.89 -4.62
CA PRO A 499 -10.98 14.65 -5.97
C PRO A 499 -9.62 13.97 -6.04
N LEU A 500 -8.73 14.15 -5.06
CA LEU A 500 -7.44 13.43 -5.02
C LEU A 500 -7.64 11.94 -4.75
N ARG A 501 -8.63 11.54 -3.97
CA ARG A 501 -8.91 10.14 -3.68
C ARG A 501 -9.66 9.45 -4.82
N ILE A 502 -10.72 10.08 -5.33
CA ILE A 502 -11.56 9.50 -6.39
C ILE A 502 -10.86 9.53 -7.75
N GLY A 503 -10.04 10.55 -7.99
CA GLY A 503 -9.32 10.70 -9.24
C GLY A 503 -10.19 11.16 -10.41
N PRO A 504 -9.89 10.71 -11.66
CA PRO A 504 -10.48 11.23 -12.87
C PRO A 504 -11.99 11.05 -13.02
N ALA A 505 -12.62 10.24 -12.17
CA ALA A 505 -14.09 10.09 -12.15
C ALA A 505 -14.81 11.14 -11.29
N TYR A 506 -14.08 11.99 -10.55
CA TYR A 506 -14.69 13.03 -9.71
C TYR A 506 -15.37 14.10 -10.58
N PRO A 507 -16.70 14.36 -10.41
CA PRO A 507 -17.43 15.29 -11.25
C PRO A 507 -17.25 16.76 -10.86
N LEU A 508 -17.49 17.67 -11.77
CA LEU A 508 -17.78 19.07 -11.44
C LEU A 508 -19.28 19.20 -11.12
N VAL A 509 -19.64 20.01 -10.14
CA VAL A 509 -21.03 20.21 -9.70
C VAL A 509 -21.35 21.69 -9.67
N LEU A 510 -22.45 22.10 -10.31
CA LEU A 510 -22.87 23.50 -10.29
C LEU A 510 -23.81 23.80 -9.11
N PHE A 511 -24.81 22.95 -8.87
CA PHE A 511 -25.79 23.12 -7.80
C PHE A 511 -25.55 22.15 -6.64
N GLU A 512 -25.72 22.61 -5.39
CA GLU A 512 -25.35 21.85 -4.18
C GLU A 512 -26.40 20.85 -3.71
N ASP A 513 -27.66 21.07 -4.04
CA ASP A 513 -28.80 20.25 -3.64
C ASP A 513 -28.93 18.98 -4.49
N GLU A 514 -28.17 18.89 -5.57
CA GLU A 514 -28.13 17.71 -6.40
C GLU A 514 -27.37 16.58 -5.70
N LYS A 515 -28.04 15.46 -5.47
CA LYS A 515 -27.41 14.24 -4.95
C LYS A 515 -26.69 13.52 -6.09
N ILE A 516 -25.41 13.79 -6.24
CA ILE A 516 -24.55 13.10 -7.19
C ILE A 516 -23.87 11.93 -6.46
N GLN A 517 -24.12 10.71 -6.95
CA GLN A 517 -23.49 9.50 -6.45
C GLN A 517 -22.72 8.81 -7.57
N LEU A 518 -21.51 8.33 -7.26
CA LEU A 518 -20.82 7.40 -8.14
C LEU A 518 -21.70 6.17 -8.36
N PRO A 519 -21.83 5.68 -9.59
CA PRO A 519 -22.44 4.37 -9.84
C PRO A 519 -21.49 3.31 -9.27
N CYS A 520 -21.69 2.96 -8.01
CA CYS A 520 -20.84 1.98 -7.33
C CYS A 520 -21.03 0.59 -7.93
N VAL A 521 -19.93 -0.16 -8.02
CA VAL A 521 -19.99 -1.59 -8.28
C VAL A 521 -20.62 -2.28 -7.05
N PRO A 522 -21.47 -3.30 -7.23
CA PRO A 522 -22.05 -4.02 -6.10
C PRO A 522 -20.97 -4.53 -5.14
N GLY A 523 -21.10 -4.22 -3.86
CA GLY A 523 -20.13 -4.58 -2.82
C GLY A 523 -19.27 -3.43 -2.30
N SER A 524 -19.27 -2.25 -2.95
CA SER A 524 -18.53 -1.08 -2.49
C SER A 524 -18.95 -0.63 -1.10
N HIS A 525 -17.97 -0.48 -0.18
CA HIS A 525 -18.22 -0.08 1.20
C HIS A 525 -18.26 1.44 1.42
N HIS A 526 -17.36 2.17 0.80
CA HIS A 526 -17.13 3.58 1.10
C HIS A 526 -17.21 4.50 -0.12
N GLY A 527 -17.05 3.96 -1.33
CA GLY A 527 -16.90 4.75 -2.54
C GLY A 527 -18.02 5.75 -2.82
N GLY A 528 -19.28 5.31 -2.73
CA GLY A 528 -20.45 6.15 -3.01
C GLY A 528 -20.58 7.37 -2.11
N ASN A 529 -20.04 7.31 -0.90
CA ASN A 529 -20.17 8.39 0.10
C ASN A 529 -19.21 9.55 -0.13
N LEU A 530 -18.07 9.34 -0.81
CA LEU A 530 -17.03 10.37 -0.96
C LEU A 530 -17.45 11.53 -1.87
N ILE A 531 -18.29 11.27 -2.86
CA ILE A 531 -18.88 12.35 -3.71
C ILE A 531 -20.09 12.99 -3.03
N CYS A 532 -20.84 12.22 -2.22
CA CYS A 532 -21.99 12.73 -1.48
C CYS A 532 -21.61 13.71 -0.36
N LEU A 533 -20.33 13.76 0.03
CA LEU A 533 -19.78 14.74 0.96
C LEU A 533 -19.09 15.86 0.15
N PRO A 534 -19.83 16.79 -0.49
CA PRO A 534 -19.20 17.78 -1.34
C PRO A 534 -18.35 18.73 -0.49
N HIS A 535 -17.04 18.55 -0.58
CA HIS A 535 -16.07 19.37 0.11
C HIS A 535 -15.98 20.78 -0.48
N TYR A 536 -16.51 20.96 -1.71
CA TYR A 536 -16.54 22.22 -2.47
C TYR A 536 -17.96 22.78 -2.59
N LYS A 537 -18.61 22.97 -1.43
CA LYS A 537 -19.93 23.61 -1.34
C LYS A 537 -19.82 25.13 -1.36
N TYR A 538 -20.94 25.81 -1.67
CA TYR A 538 -21.09 27.23 -1.45
C TYR A 538 -20.95 27.54 0.04
N ARG A 539 -19.83 28.11 0.43
CA ARG A 539 -19.56 28.55 1.80
C ARG A 539 -18.91 29.92 1.74
N ASN A 540 -18.87 30.58 2.88
CA ASN A 540 -18.25 31.89 3.02
C ASN A 540 -16.71 31.88 2.85
N ALA A 541 -16.11 30.75 2.57
CA ALA A 541 -14.67 30.49 2.56
C ALA A 541 -13.90 31.51 1.72
N LEU A 542 -14.33 31.79 0.49
CA LEU A 542 -13.60 32.70 -0.40
C LEU A 542 -13.75 34.19 -0.07
N ARG A 543 -14.42 34.55 1.02
CA ARG A 543 -14.41 35.94 1.51
C ARG A 543 -13.13 36.28 2.28
N ASP A 544 -12.45 35.26 2.81
CA ASP A 544 -11.17 35.45 3.47
C ASP A 544 -10.03 35.52 2.43
N PRO A 545 -9.22 36.58 2.41
CA PRO A 545 -8.07 36.71 1.53
C PRO A 545 -7.06 35.58 1.66
N ALA A 546 -6.86 35.01 2.87
CA ALA A 546 -5.95 33.90 3.10
C ALA A 546 -6.45 32.62 2.44
N GLU A 547 -7.75 32.33 2.52
CA GLU A 547 -8.37 31.18 1.86
C GLU A 547 -8.33 31.31 0.33
N ARG A 548 -8.50 32.54 -0.21
CA ARG A 548 -8.31 32.80 -1.64
C ARG A 548 -6.88 32.56 -2.09
N ALA A 549 -5.90 33.05 -1.32
CA ALA A 549 -4.48 32.83 -1.60
C ALA A 549 -4.11 31.34 -1.55
N GLN A 550 -4.66 30.60 -0.59
CA GLN A 550 -4.50 29.15 -0.47
C GLN A 550 -5.09 28.43 -1.70
N LEU A 551 -6.29 28.78 -2.11
CA LEU A 551 -6.95 28.22 -3.30
C LEU A 551 -6.13 28.50 -4.57
N ASP A 552 -5.72 29.74 -4.80
CA ASP A 552 -4.91 30.14 -5.96
C ASP A 552 -3.54 29.45 -5.97
N GLY A 553 -2.91 29.33 -4.80
CA GLY A 553 -1.68 28.58 -4.62
C GLY A 553 -1.85 27.10 -4.96
N GLY A 554 -2.88 26.46 -4.44
CA GLY A 554 -3.22 25.07 -4.72
C GLY A 554 -3.52 24.81 -6.19
N ILE A 555 -4.25 25.72 -6.85
CA ILE A 555 -4.53 25.62 -8.31
C ILE A 555 -3.21 25.61 -9.09
N ARG A 556 -2.31 26.56 -8.81
CA ARG A 556 -1.01 26.62 -9.50
C ARG A 556 -0.17 25.37 -9.24
N ALA A 557 -0.07 24.94 -7.99
CA ALA A 557 0.71 23.79 -7.60
C ALA A 557 0.22 22.51 -8.30
N LEU A 558 -1.08 22.26 -8.30
CA LEU A 558 -1.68 21.09 -8.97
C LEU A 558 -1.42 21.09 -10.48
N GLY A 559 -1.46 22.26 -11.13
CA GLY A 559 -1.13 22.36 -12.55
C GLY A 559 0.30 21.93 -12.85
N VAL A 560 1.28 22.38 -12.04
CA VAL A 560 2.69 22.00 -12.15
C VAL A 560 2.89 20.51 -11.87
N CYS A 561 2.25 19.97 -10.83
CA CYS A 561 2.33 18.55 -10.50
C CYS A 561 1.76 17.66 -11.61
N ALA A 562 0.60 18.02 -12.16
CA ALA A 562 -0.01 17.32 -13.29
C ALA A 562 0.91 17.33 -14.53
N GLU A 563 1.49 18.49 -14.88
CA GLU A 563 2.42 18.62 -16.00
C GLU A 563 3.64 17.70 -15.84
N ARG A 564 4.25 17.65 -14.65
CA ARG A 564 5.41 16.80 -14.38
C ARG A 564 5.07 15.32 -14.52
N MET A 565 3.96 14.86 -13.93
CA MET A 565 3.51 13.48 -14.06
C MET A 565 3.25 13.10 -15.51
N LEU A 566 2.52 13.93 -16.27
CA LEU A 566 2.22 13.68 -17.67
C LEU A 566 3.47 13.71 -18.55
N LYS A 567 4.43 14.62 -18.28
CA LYS A 567 5.71 14.66 -18.97
C LYS A 567 6.55 13.39 -18.70
N GLY A 568 6.67 12.96 -17.43
CA GLY A 568 7.36 11.72 -17.09
C GLY A 568 6.74 10.50 -17.79
N ALA A 569 5.41 10.39 -17.76
CA ALA A 569 4.69 9.34 -18.47
C ALA A 569 4.94 9.37 -19.99
N ALA A 570 5.02 10.56 -20.60
CA ALA A 570 5.32 10.71 -22.02
C ALA A 570 6.74 10.25 -22.37
N ILE A 571 7.75 10.56 -21.53
CA ILE A 571 9.11 10.06 -21.70
C ILE A 571 9.10 8.53 -21.66
N LEU A 572 8.56 7.90 -20.62
CA LEU A 572 8.50 6.44 -20.50
C LEU A 572 7.74 5.79 -21.66
N ARG A 573 6.64 6.40 -22.12
CA ARG A 573 5.89 5.94 -23.29
C ARG A 573 6.76 5.90 -24.56
N GLY A 574 7.63 6.88 -24.74
CA GLY A 574 8.59 6.92 -25.85
C GLY A 574 9.58 5.75 -25.85
N LEU A 575 9.90 5.20 -24.66
CA LEU A 575 10.82 4.09 -24.52
C LEU A 575 10.19 2.72 -24.81
N LEU A 576 8.87 2.59 -24.83
CA LEU A 576 8.19 1.28 -24.97
C LEU A 576 8.59 0.53 -26.24
N SER A 577 8.82 1.26 -27.35
CA SER A 577 9.19 0.63 -28.63
C SER A 577 10.59 0.01 -28.64
N THR A 578 11.49 0.47 -27.77
CA THR A 578 12.86 -0.05 -27.65
C THR A 578 12.94 -1.28 -26.76
N LEU A 579 11.93 -1.51 -25.91
CA LEU A 579 11.93 -2.66 -25.00
C LEU A 579 11.62 -3.98 -25.71
N PRO A 580 12.17 -5.10 -25.22
CA PRO A 580 11.75 -6.45 -25.64
C PRO A 580 10.23 -6.63 -25.47
N GLN A 581 9.60 -7.37 -26.39
CA GLN A 581 8.14 -7.58 -26.38
C GLN A 581 7.62 -8.09 -25.03
N ALA A 582 8.37 -8.97 -24.37
CA ALA A 582 7.99 -9.57 -23.09
C ALA A 582 7.86 -8.54 -21.94
N LYS A 583 8.53 -7.39 -22.03
CA LYS A 583 8.53 -6.32 -21.00
C LYS A 583 7.55 -5.19 -21.31
N ARG A 584 7.10 -5.05 -22.54
CA ARG A 584 6.32 -3.87 -23.01
C ARG A 584 5.02 -3.68 -22.25
N ASP A 585 4.29 -4.74 -21.97
CA ASP A 585 2.98 -4.66 -21.32
C ASP A 585 3.11 -4.17 -19.88
N GLU A 586 4.09 -4.67 -19.13
CA GLU A 586 4.32 -4.23 -17.75
C GLU A 586 4.85 -2.79 -17.70
N ALA A 587 5.81 -2.45 -18.57
CA ALA A 587 6.27 -1.08 -18.73
C ALA A 587 5.13 -0.12 -19.12
N ALA A 588 4.22 -0.53 -20.02
CA ALA A 588 3.06 0.26 -20.39
C ALA A 588 2.08 0.48 -19.22
N ARG A 589 1.96 -0.50 -18.30
CA ARG A 589 1.17 -0.32 -17.06
C ARG A 589 1.79 0.72 -16.13
N ILE A 590 3.12 0.71 -15.98
CA ILE A 590 3.83 1.75 -15.20
C ILE A 590 3.57 3.14 -15.79
N VAL A 591 3.65 3.27 -17.12
CA VAL A 591 3.28 4.51 -17.83
C VAL A 591 1.84 4.90 -17.50
N GLY A 592 0.91 3.94 -17.57
CA GLY A 592 -0.51 4.13 -17.26
C GLY A 592 -0.75 4.61 -15.84
N ILE A 593 -0.04 4.07 -14.86
CA ILE A 593 -0.13 4.51 -13.45
C ILE A 593 0.31 5.98 -13.32
N GLY A 594 1.48 6.34 -13.86
CA GLY A 594 1.98 7.72 -13.82
C GLY A 594 1.05 8.70 -14.51
N GLU A 595 0.49 8.33 -15.66
CA GLU A 595 -0.48 9.14 -16.39
C GLU A 595 -1.82 9.28 -15.63
N PHE A 596 -2.32 8.21 -15.00
CA PHE A 596 -3.54 8.24 -14.19
C PHE A 596 -3.39 9.19 -12.99
N ILE A 597 -2.24 9.18 -12.31
CA ILE A 597 -1.92 10.14 -11.22
C ILE A 597 -1.93 11.58 -11.77
N GLY A 598 -1.26 11.82 -12.89
CA GLY A 598 -1.24 13.14 -13.53
C GLY A 598 -2.64 13.64 -13.90
N ARG A 599 -3.52 12.76 -14.37
CA ARG A 599 -4.92 13.07 -14.67
C ARG A 599 -5.76 13.29 -13.44
N THR A 600 -5.47 12.62 -12.34
CA THR A 600 -6.06 12.89 -11.02
C THR A 600 -5.73 14.31 -10.54
N PHE A 601 -4.47 14.72 -10.66
CA PHE A 601 -4.06 16.08 -10.32
C PHE A 601 -4.72 17.13 -11.22
N LEU A 602 -4.85 16.82 -12.51
CA LEU A 602 -5.53 17.69 -13.46
C LEU A 602 -7.03 17.81 -13.14
N THR A 603 -7.70 16.72 -12.79
CA THR A 603 -9.09 16.76 -12.31
C THR A 603 -9.22 17.63 -11.07
N THR A 604 -8.34 17.47 -10.07
CA THR A 604 -8.37 18.28 -8.84
C THR A 604 -8.08 19.76 -9.13
N HIS A 605 -7.16 20.06 -10.05
CA HIS A 605 -6.92 21.39 -10.56
C HIS A 605 -8.20 22.02 -11.18
N HIS A 606 -8.91 21.27 -12.02
CA HIS A 606 -10.17 21.72 -12.62
C HIS A 606 -11.28 21.91 -11.57
N VAL A 607 -11.40 21.02 -10.60
CA VAL A 607 -12.36 21.14 -9.48
C VAL A 607 -12.14 22.43 -8.69
N LYS A 608 -10.87 22.75 -8.34
CA LYS A 608 -10.56 23.98 -7.62
C LYS A 608 -10.81 25.24 -8.46
N ARG A 609 -10.48 25.24 -9.75
CA ARG A 609 -10.77 26.35 -10.67
C ARG A 609 -12.28 26.53 -10.84
N TRP A 610 -13.00 25.44 -11.05
CA TRP A 610 -14.46 25.44 -11.12
C TRP A 610 -15.11 26.07 -9.89
N TYR A 611 -14.64 25.66 -8.71
CA TYR A 611 -15.11 26.23 -7.43
C TYR A 611 -14.83 27.74 -7.32
N LYS A 612 -13.65 28.19 -7.75
CA LYS A 612 -13.31 29.62 -7.77
C LYS A 612 -14.28 30.44 -8.63
N GLU A 613 -14.52 30.02 -9.87
CA GLU A 613 -15.40 30.67 -10.82
C GLU A 613 -16.87 30.65 -10.32
N LYS A 614 -17.29 29.52 -9.78
CA LYS A 614 -18.61 29.34 -9.17
C LYS A 614 -18.85 30.32 -8.01
N MET A 615 -17.85 30.48 -7.15
CA MET A 615 -17.94 31.44 -6.03
C MET A 615 -17.97 32.90 -6.49
N ALA A 616 -17.26 33.26 -7.55
CA ALA A 616 -17.33 34.58 -8.14
C ALA A 616 -18.76 34.90 -8.63
N LEU A 617 -19.45 33.94 -9.26
CA LEU A 617 -20.86 34.09 -9.63
C LEU A 617 -21.78 34.26 -8.41
N VAL A 618 -21.59 33.45 -7.36
CA VAL A 618 -22.40 33.53 -6.12
C VAL A 618 -22.26 34.88 -5.44
N TYR A 619 -21.08 35.47 -5.46
CA TYR A 619 -20.79 36.75 -4.80
C TYR A 619 -20.96 37.96 -5.73
N ASN A 620 -21.39 37.73 -6.99
CA ASN A 620 -21.52 38.79 -8.02
C ASN A 620 -20.19 39.56 -8.21
N GLU A 621 -19.09 38.88 -8.24
CA GLU A 621 -17.75 39.45 -8.44
C GLU A 621 -17.43 39.45 -9.95
N GLY A 622 -16.88 40.55 -10.44
CA GLY A 622 -16.40 40.64 -11.84
C GLY A 622 -17.48 40.55 -12.92
N ASP A 623 -17.05 40.10 -14.09
CA ASP A 623 -17.96 39.94 -15.25
C ASP A 623 -18.57 38.52 -15.25
N ARG A 624 -19.88 38.45 -15.07
CA ARG A 624 -20.68 37.23 -15.11
C ARG A 624 -20.45 36.41 -16.38
N THR A 625 -20.41 37.10 -17.54
CA THR A 625 -20.24 36.45 -18.85
C THR A 625 -18.86 35.78 -18.94
N ALA A 626 -17.83 36.46 -18.45
CA ALA A 626 -16.48 35.90 -18.42
C ALA A 626 -16.38 34.65 -17.52
N HIS A 627 -17.01 34.68 -16.33
CA HIS A 627 -17.04 33.51 -15.41
C HIS A 627 -17.80 32.33 -16.02
N LEU A 628 -18.95 32.56 -16.69
CA LEU A 628 -19.68 31.50 -17.36
C LEU A 628 -18.87 30.91 -18.53
N ALA A 629 -18.18 31.75 -19.32
CA ALA A 629 -17.31 31.28 -20.39
C ALA A 629 -16.15 30.43 -19.85
N GLU A 630 -15.56 30.82 -18.70
CA GLU A 630 -14.49 30.06 -18.06
C GLU A 630 -14.99 28.73 -17.48
N LEU A 631 -16.17 28.68 -16.87
CA LEU A 631 -16.80 27.44 -16.44
C LEU A 631 -16.98 26.46 -17.58
N ARG A 632 -17.48 26.95 -18.77
CA ARG A 632 -17.59 26.12 -19.99
C ARG A 632 -16.23 25.55 -20.39
N ARG A 633 -15.19 26.38 -20.45
CA ARG A 633 -13.83 25.98 -20.81
C ARG A 633 -13.27 24.92 -19.88
N ILE A 634 -13.50 25.08 -18.56
CA ILE A 634 -13.08 24.10 -17.56
C ILE A 634 -13.82 22.78 -17.75
N ALA A 635 -15.13 22.81 -17.97
CA ALA A 635 -15.94 21.61 -18.18
C ALA A 635 -15.50 20.84 -19.44
N GLU A 636 -15.26 21.53 -20.56
CA GLU A 636 -14.77 20.93 -21.79
C GLU A 636 -13.38 20.30 -21.60
N ALA A 637 -12.47 21.00 -20.92
CA ALA A 637 -11.14 20.48 -20.59
C ALA A 637 -11.21 19.23 -19.72
N GLU A 638 -12.13 19.22 -18.74
CA GLU A 638 -12.30 18.05 -17.86
C GLU A 638 -12.95 16.87 -18.58
N ILE A 639 -13.87 17.09 -19.51
CA ILE A 639 -14.38 16.03 -20.39
C ILE A 639 -13.24 15.42 -21.23
N ALA A 640 -12.35 16.27 -21.77
CA ALA A 640 -11.18 15.80 -22.52
C ALA A 640 -10.23 14.97 -21.64
N ASN A 641 -9.97 15.43 -20.42
CA ASN A 641 -9.17 14.70 -19.42
C ASN A 641 -9.79 13.32 -19.08
N ALA A 642 -11.09 13.28 -18.80
CA ALA A 642 -11.83 12.06 -18.53
C ALA A 642 -11.79 11.07 -19.71
N ARG A 643 -12.01 11.54 -20.94
CA ARG A 643 -11.91 10.70 -22.15
C ARG A 643 -10.52 10.11 -22.35
N ALA A 644 -9.48 10.90 -22.10
CA ALA A 644 -8.10 10.45 -22.23
C ALA A 644 -7.70 9.44 -21.13
N THR A 645 -8.46 9.33 -20.04
CA THR A 645 -8.26 8.30 -18.99
C THR A 645 -8.83 6.93 -19.39
N LEU A 646 -9.87 6.88 -20.24
CA LEU A 646 -10.55 5.63 -20.61
C LEU A 646 -9.59 4.53 -21.13
N PRO A 647 -8.66 4.82 -22.08
CA PRO A 647 -7.73 3.79 -22.54
C PRO A 647 -6.82 3.23 -21.44
N LEU A 648 -6.53 4.00 -20.39
CA LEU A 648 -5.68 3.57 -19.29
C LEU A 648 -6.37 2.50 -18.44
N VAL A 649 -7.62 2.77 -18.03
CA VAL A 649 -8.43 1.84 -17.24
C VAL A 649 -8.87 0.61 -18.03
N ASP A 650 -8.97 0.73 -19.36
CA ASP A 650 -9.19 -0.41 -20.24
C ASP A 650 -7.97 -1.31 -20.40
N PHE A 651 -6.77 -0.77 -20.22
CA PHE A 651 -5.54 -1.53 -20.35
C PHE A 651 -5.10 -2.14 -19.02
N ASP A 652 -5.37 -1.48 -17.89
CA ASP A 652 -5.05 -1.98 -16.55
C ASP A 652 -6.23 -1.78 -15.60
N SER A 653 -6.97 -2.84 -15.37
CA SER A 653 -8.15 -2.83 -14.50
C SER A 653 -7.85 -2.68 -12.99
N ARG A 654 -6.57 -2.56 -12.58
CA ARG A 654 -6.19 -2.13 -11.23
C ARG A 654 -6.41 -0.63 -11.01
N LEU A 655 -6.40 0.17 -12.09
CA LEU A 655 -6.59 1.62 -11.99
C LEU A 655 -8.03 1.92 -11.56
N GLY A 656 -8.14 2.71 -10.51
CA GLY A 656 -9.41 3.05 -9.91
C GLY A 656 -10.00 2.00 -8.96
N PHE A 657 -9.32 0.85 -8.74
CA PHE A 657 -9.72 -0.19 -7.80
C PHE A 657 -8.96 -0.09 -6.48
N GLU A 658 -9.69 -0.11 -5.37
CA GLU A 658 -9.14 -0.21 -4.02
C GLU A 658 -10.10 -1.08 -3.17
N PRO A 659 -9.60 -2.10 -2.46
CA PRO A 659 -10.46 -3.10 -1.82
C PRO A 659 -11.50 -2.57 -0.84
N SER A 660 -11.23 -1.49 -0.10
CA SER A 660 -12.19 -0.90 0.84
C SER A 660 -13.22 0.02 0.18
N MET A 661 -12.96 0.47 -1.05
CA MET A 661 -13.80 1.41 -1.79
C MET A 661 -14.34 0.84 -3.10
N ASP A 662 -13.83 -0.34 -3.51
CA ASP A 662 -14.11 -0.94 -4.79
C ASP A 662 -13.72 -0.01 -5.97
N TYR A 663 -14.42 -0.04 -7.09
CA TYR A 663 -14.05 0.79 -8.24
C TYR A 663 -14.53 2.23 -8.13
N MET A 664 -13.55 3.14 -7.99
CA MET A 664 -13.77 4.59 -7.97
C MET A 664 -13.60 5.21 -9.35
N GLY A 665 -12.65 4.74 -10.13
CA GLY A 665 -12.18 5.38 -11.35
C GLY A 665 -12.19 4.50 -12.61
N HIS A 666 -13.01 3.45 -12.68
CA HIS A 666 -13.07 2.61 -13.88
C HIS A 666 -13.94 3.20 -14.99
N ARG A 667 -13.99 2.56 -16.16
CA ARG A 667 -14.68 3.04 -17.36
C ARG A 667 -16.11 3.54 -17.08
N GLN A 668 -16.94 2.77 -16.39
CA GLN A 668 -18.34 3.14 -16.14
C GLN A 668 -18.48 4.44 -15.34
N ASN A 669 -17.61 4.64 -14.32
CA ASN A 669 -17.64 5.86 -13.50
C ASN A 669 -17.14 7.08 -14.28
N ILE A 670 -16.13 6.89 -15.15
CA ILE A 670 -15.62 7.96 -16.03
C ILE A 670 -16.66 8.35 -17.09
N GLU A 671 -17.32 7.38 -17.72
CA GLU A 671 -18.38 7.64 -18.71
C GLU A 671 -19.60 8.31 -18.06
N TRP A 672 -20.00 7.89 -16.86
CA TRP A 672 -21.01 8.55 -16.06
C TRP A 672 -20.66 10.01 -15.79
N LYS A 673 -19.44 10.30 -15.33
CA LYS A 673 -18.96 11.67 -15.15
C LYS A 673 -19.05 12.50 -16.45
N ILE A 674 -18.62 11.96 -17.58
CA ILE A 674 -18.71 12.63 -18.87
C ILE A 674 -20.19 12.98 -19.18
N GLY A 675 -21.14 12.10 -18.87
CA GLY A 675 -22.57 12.35 -18.98
C GLY A 675 -23.04 13.51 -18.08
N VAL A 676 -22.63 13.52 -16.82
CA VAL A 676 -22.90 14.63 -15.87
C VAL A 676 -22.37 15.95 -16.41
N MET A 677 -21.12 15.96 -16.88
CA MET A 677 -20.48 17.17 -17.41
C MET A 677 -21.16 17.72 -18.67
N ARG A 678 -21.62 16.82 -19.56
CA ARG A 678 -22.39 17.24 -20.76
C ARG A 678 -23.70 17.87 -20.36
N ARG A 679 -24.45 17.28 -19.43
CA ARG A 679 -25.69 17.88 -18.91
C ARG A 679 -25.46 19.30 -18.37
N ILE A 680 -24.38 19.49 -17.59
CA ILE A 680 -24.01 20.82 -17.08
C ILE A 680 -23.78 21.81 -18.24
N LEU A 681 -23.05 21.41 -19.28
CA LEU A 681 -22.79 22.26 -20.43
C LEU A 681 -24.04 22.59 -21.23
N ASP A 682 -24.88 21.59 -21.50
CA ASP A 682 -25.99 21.68 -22.44
C ASP A 682 -27.26 22.25 -21.80
N GLU A 683 -27.48 22.04 -20.50
CA GLU A 683 -28.68 22.39 -19.77
C GLU A 683 -28.46 23.52 -18.75
N GLU A 684 -27.49 23.33 -17.83
CA GLU A 684 -27.33 24.23 -16.68
C GLU A 684 -26.61 25.52 -17.05
N LEU A 685 -25.53 25.45 -17.83
CA LEU A 685 -24.81 26.63 -18.32
C LEU A 685 -25.45 27.26 -19.58
N ALA A 686 -26.38 26.58 -20.25
CA ALA A 686 -27.10 27.14 -21.42
C ALA A 686 -28.20 28.12 -21.00
N GLN A 687 -28.68 28.08 -19.76
CA GLN A 687 -29.74 28.92 -19.24
C GLN A 687 -29.21 29.83 -18.10
N PRO A 688 -28.39 30.85 -18.41
CA PRO A 688 -27.73 31.68 -17.42
C PRO A 688 -28.66 32.57 -16.60
N GLU A 689 -29.96 32.65 -16.89
CA GLU A 689 -30.91 33.49 -16.20
C GLU A 689 -31.72 32.78 -15.09
N LYS A 690 -31.54 31.51 -14.91
CA LYS A 690 -32.10 30.76 -13.77
C LYS A 690 -31.06 30.66 -12.66
#